data_4bb114200f8d999d9d0f207b08ce5f36
#
_entry.id   4bb114200f8d999d9d0f207b08ce5f36
#
_cell.length_a   1.000
_cell.length_b   1.000
_cell.length_c   1.000
_cell.angle_alpha   90.00
_cell.angle_beta   90.00
_cell.angle_gamma   90.00
#
_symmetry.space_group_name_H-M   'P 1'
#
loop_
_entity.id
_entity.type
_entity.pdbx_description
1 polymer ?
#
loop_
_entity_poly.entity_id
_entity_poly.type
_entity_poly.pdbx_seq_one_letter_code
_entity_poly.pdbx_strand_id
1 'polypeptide(L)'
;MRHTIIHLLLLMIVVKANGFELKSGHTIHIACDTTEMEPVVKSALKMLVNDFQAVLSSDVCIGKEGNIIINKDTTLLDKRKEAFQLKVSDDQLYVTGSDAHGVAYGILEISRLIGVSPWEWWADVMPLKRSSFSLANGYVNLQAPSVEFRGIFINDEDWGLMPWSSLHYEPWHKPGRIGPKTNARIFELMLRLRANTYWPAMHECTQPFFLTQGNREVAEQYGIYIGGSHCEPMASSTAGEWRKRGKGEYDYVNNSKNVYDFWEQRVKEVANQPILYTIGMRGVHDGAMNGAKTIKEQKAVLQHVFADQRHLLQQYVNQDVTKVPQVFIPYKEVMDIYDAGLEVPEDVCLMWCDDNYGYIHHFPTDEERQRKGGNGVYYHISYWGRPHDYLWLGTFSPALLYQQMTTAYDSGIQKLWVLNVGDIKPAEYQIELFMDMAWDIHSVRKQGITKHLSHFLQREFGNQLGKRLLPLMKEHYRLAYIRKPEFMGNTREEEYHTNDYRIIKDMPWSEKYIDTRLAAYQKLEDEVETCFNKVIPERQDAYFQLVKYPLQASAEMNKKILYAQKARHGLESWSKSDAAFDSIASLTRIYNIGFHNNSKWHRMMDFQPRRLPVFEPVDHKAATSPIIKERKYIAKWNGADCTNGDYSPCEGLGYEEKAITIPKNKSVNYTFDAINTDSVEIEVHLLPCHPIEGKSIRIALSLDGQQIPASNYETYGRSEIWKENVLR
;
A
#
# COMPACT_ATOMS: atom_id res chain seq x y z
N MET A 1 -49.97 -14.83 66.97
CA MET A 1 -49.01 -14.12 66.05
C MET A 1 -49.07 -14.82 64.71
N ARG A 2 -49.77 -14.22 63.75
CA ARG A 2 -49.94 -14.76 62.39
C ARG A 2 -48.87 -14.08 61.54
N HIS A 3 -47.91 -14.84 61.00
CA HIS A 3 -46.94 -14.35 60.02
C HIS A 3 -47.62 -14.41 58.64
N THR A 4 -47.80 -13.23 58.01
CA THR A 4 -48.21 -13.06 56.61
C THR A 4 -46.97 -12.98 55.75
N ILE A 5 -46.75 -14.02 54.95
CA ILE A 5 -45.67 -14.01 53.95
C ILE A 5 -46.23 -13.33 52.72
N ILE A 6 -45.69 -12.13 52.39
CA ILE A 6 -45.97 -11.43 51.13
C ILE A 6 -45.00 -11.98 50.06
N HIS A 7 -45.54 -12.71 49.08
CA HIS A 7 -44.80 -13.09 47.88
C HIS A 7 -44.78 -11.92 46.91
N LEU A 8 -43.62 -11.28 46.78
CA LEU A 8 -43.39 -10.28 45.74
C LEU A 8 -43.11 -11.03 44.41
N LEU A 9 -44.09 -11.06 43.50
CA LEU A 9 -43.90 -11.54 42.14
C LEU A 9 -43.17 -10.45 41.38
N LEU A 10 -41.85 -10.64 41.15
CA LEU A 10 -41.08 -9.81 40.24
C LEU A 10 -41.49 -10.19 38.79
N LEU A 11 -42.33 -9.39 38.18
CA LEU A 11 -42.60 -9.46 36.75
C LEU A 11 -41.33 -8.92 36.06
N MET A 12 -40.43 -9.80 35.59
CA MET A 12 -39.44 -9.43 34.61
C MET A 12 -40.14 -9.09 33.29
N ILE A 13 -40.39 -7.82 33.06
CA ILE A 13 -40.73 -7.32 31.75
C ILE A 13 -39.45 -7.46 30.93
N VAL A 14 -39.32 -8.52 30.16
CA VAL A 14 -38.33 -8.63 29.08
C VAL A 14 -38.77 -7.63 28.01
N VAL A 15 -38.28 -6.40 28.13
CA VAL A 15 -38.35 -5.46 27.01
C VAL A 15 -37.46 -6.07 25.91
N LYS A 16 -38.09 -6.77 24.96
CA LYS A 16 -37.43 -7.07 23.70
C LYS A 16 -36.97 -5.71 23.15
N ALA A 17 -35.67 -5.44 23.19
CA ALA A 17 -35.14 -4.36 22.43
C ALA A 17 -35.38 -4.71 20.95
N ASN A 18 -36.43 -4.13 20.36
CA ASN A 18 -36.73 -4.28 18.94
C ASN A 18 -35.55 -3.72 18.16
N GLY A 19 -35.15 -4.41 17.11
CA GLY A 19 -34.05 -4.03 16.26
C GLY A 19 -33.95 -4.97 15.08
N PHE A 20 -33.16 -4.63 14.11
CA PHE A 20 -32.93 -5.45 12.93
C PHE A 20 -32.19 -6.74 13.30
N GLU A 21 -32.74 -7.88 12.89
CA GLU A 21 -32.16 -9.21 13.13
C GLU A 21 -32.21 -10.09 11.88
N LEU A 22 -31.10 -10.78 11.58
CA LEU A 22 -30.99 -11.85 10.60
C LEU A 22 -30.65 -13.16 11.33
N LYS A 23 -31.31 -14.27 10.97
CA LYS A 23 -31.08 -15.61 11.54
C LYS A 23 -30.55 -16.58 10.49
N SER A 24 -29.57 -17.39 10.87
CA SER A 24 -29.01 -18.42 10.00
C SER A 24 -30.10 -19.34 9.45
N GLY A 25 -29.99 -19.68 8.17
CA GLY A 25 -30.93 -20.57 7.47
C GLY A 25 -32.29 -19.96 7.11
N HIS A 26 -32.54 -18.67 7.47
CA HIS A 26 -33.76 -17.99 7.06
C HIS A 26 -33.52 -17.19 5.79
N THR A 27 -34.51 -17.12 4.91
CA THR A 27 -34.42 -16.27 3.69
C THR A 27 -34.34 -14.79 4.08
N ILE A 28 -33.37 -14.09 3.51
CA ILE A 28 -33.16 -12.66 3.70
C ILE A 28 -33.84 -11.93 2.54
N HIS A 29 -34.69 -10.95 2.86
CA HIS A 29 -35.40 -10.16 1.85
C HIS A 29 -34.79 -8.77 1.72
N ILE A 30 -34.35 -8.43 0.48
CA ILE A 30 -33.79 -7.13 0.13
C ILE A 30 -34.77 -6.38 -0.79
N ALA A 31 -35.21 -5.23 -0.33
CA ALA A 31 -36.01 -4.31 -1.16
C ALA A 31 -35.11 -3.36 -1.94
N CYS A 32 -35.14 -3.45 -3.25
CA CYS A 32 -34.49 -2.50 -4.15
C CYS A 32 -35.12 -2.52 -5.56
N ASP A 33 -35.01 -1.40 -6.27
CA ASP A 33 -35.39 -1.33 -7.68
C ASP A 33 -34.23 -1.87 -8.53
N THR A 34 -34.45 -2.98 -9.20
CA THR A 34 -33.44 -3.63 -10.07
C THR A 34 -33.48 -3.16 -11.52
N THR A 35 -34.48 -2.37 -11.92
CA THR A 35 -34.72 -2.01 -13.32
C THR A 35 -33.70 -1.00 -13.86
N GLU A 36 -33.33 -0.02 -13.04
CA GLU A 36 -32.36 1.03 -13.38
C GLU A 36 -31.09 0.97 -12.53
N MET A 37 -30.76 -0.22 -12.00
CA MET A 37 -29.64 -0.39 -11.10
C MET A 37 -28.30 -0.31 -11.85
N GLU A 38 -27.41 0.55 -11.38
CA GLU A 38 -26.06 0.72 -11.92
C GLU A 38 -25.20 -0.57 -11.76
N PRO A 39 -24.30 -0.86 -12.69
CA PRO A 39 -23.48 -2.10 -12.68
C PRO A 39 -22.74 -2.35 -11.37
N VAL A 40 -22.15 -1.32 -10.77
CA VAL A 40 -21.40 -1.44 -9.50
C VAL A 40 -22.31 -1.87 -8.34
N VAL A 41 -23.54 -1.38 -8.30
CA VAL A 41 -24.53 -1.78 -7.27
C VAL A 41 -24.94 -3.24 -7.45
N LYS A 42 -25.13 -3.70 -8.70
CA LYS A 42 -25.40 -5.12 -9.00
C LYS A 42 -24.25 -6.01 -8.56
N SER A 43 -23.01 -5.57 -8.77
CA SER A 43 -21.81 -6.28 -8.34
C SER A 43 -21.73 -6.38 -6.82
N ALA A 44 -21.96 -5.28 -6.10
CA ALA A 44 -21.98 -5.26 -4.64
C ALA A 44 -23.10 -6.15 -4.05
N LEU A 45 -24.29 -6.14 -4.62
CA LEU A 45 -25.38 -7.04 -4.21
C LEU A 45 -25.02 -8.51 -4.40
N LYS A 46 -24.42 -8.86 -5.54
CA LYS A 46 -23.96 -10.24 -5.80
C LYS A 46 -22.94 -10.67 -4.75
N MET A 47 -22.02 -9.79 -4.38
CA MET A 47 -21.03 -10.05 -3.33
C MET A 47 -21.75 -10.26 -1.96
N LEU A 48 -22.68 -9.39 -1.58
CA LEU A 48 -23.45 -9.51 -0.33
C LEU A 48 -24.25 -10.81 -0.27
N VAL A 49 -24.89 -11.23 -1.37
CA VAL A 49 -25.61 -12.52 -1.46
C VAL A 49 -24.67 -13.69 -1.13
N ASN A 50 -23.48 -13.72 -1.72
CA ASN A 50 -22.47 -14.73 -1.43
C ASN A 50 -22.03 -14.68 0.05
N ASP A 51 -21.88 -13.50 0.61
CA ASP A 51 -21.47 -13.28 1.99
C ASP A 51 -22.53 -13.77 2.99
N PHE A 52 -23.81 -13.52 2.73
CA PHE A 52 -24.89 -14.07 3.55
C PHE A 52 -24.93 -15.59 3.50
N GLN A 53 -24.75 -16.19 2.34
CA GLN A 53 -24.64 -17.65 2.22
C GLN A 53 -23.40 -18.18 2.96
N ALA A 54 -22.27 -17.48 2.88
CA ALA A 54 -21.05 -17.89 3.56
C ALA A 54 -21.16 -17.80 5.08
N VAL A 55 -21.77 -16.73 5.64
CA VAL A 55 -21.81 -16.47 7.09
C VAL A 55 -23.07 -17.03 7.76
N LEU A 56 -24.25 -16.85 7.15
CA LEU A 56 -25.52 -17.19 7.74
C LEU A 56 -26.19 -18.43 7.12
N SER A 57 -25.61 -19.02 6.08
CA SER A 57 -26.21 -20.12 5.29
C SER A 57 -27.65 -19.77 4.83
N SER A 58 -27.85 -18.50 4.44
CA SER A 58 -29.16 -17.94 4.13
C SER A 58 -29.28 -17.63 2.63
N ASP A 59 -30.40 -18.00 2.03
CA ASP A 59 -30.75 -17.56 0.69
C ASP A 59 -31.24 -16.11 0.71
N VAL A 60 -31.14 -15.43 -0.41
CA VAL A 60 -31.53 -14.01 -0.55
C VAL A 60 -32.61 -13.87 -1.62
N CYS A 61 -33.70 -13.21 -1.26
CA CYS A 61 -34.74 -12.79 -2.19
C CYS A 61 -34.69 -11.27 -2.40
N ILE A 62 -34.49 -10.85 -3.65
CA ILE A 62 -34.42 -9.43 -4.04
C ILE A 62 -35.75 -9.06 -4.70
N GLY A 63 -36.42 -8.00 -4.20
CA GLY A 63 -37.71 -7.58 -4.73
C GLY A 63 -38.14 -6.18 -4.29
N LYS A 64 -39.43 -5.93 -4.26
CA LYS A 64 -40.01 -4.63 -3.85
C LYS A 64 -40.16 -4.48 -2.34
N GLU A 65 -40.21 -5.59 -1.62
CA GLU A 65 -40.38 -5.62 -0.17
C GLU A 65 -39.23 -6.38 0.49
N GLY A 66 -38.83 -5.93 1.67
CA GLY A 66 -37.74 -6.56 2.41
C GLY A 66 -37.48 -5.89 3.74
N ASN A 67 -36.66 -6.54 4.56
CA ASN A 67 -36.16 -5.99 5.82
C ASN A 67 -34.80 -5.28 5.68
N ILE A 68 -34.17 -5.39 4.51
CA ILE A 68 -33.05 -4.55 4.09
C ILE A 68 -33.55 -3.70 2.92
N ILE A 69 -33.48 -2.39 3.05
CA ILE A 69 -34.03 -1.44 2.05
C ILE A 69 -32.87 -0.63 1.49
N ILE A 70 -32.65 -0.72 0.17
CA ILE A 70 -31.56 -0.04 -0.52
C ILE A 70 -32.11 1.14 -1.32
N ASN A 71 -31.57 2.33 -1.03
CA ASN A 71 -31.98 3.59 -1.62
C ASN A 71 -30.80 4.40 -2.12
N LYS A 72 -31.06 5.32 -3.06
CA LYS A 72 -30.14 6.36 -3.49
C LYS A 72 -30.75 7.72 -3.16
N ASP A 73 -29.98 8.56 -2.41
CA ASP A 73 -30.38 9.93 -2.08
C ASP A 73 -29.21 10.88 -2.40
N THR A 74 -29.32 11.57 -3.52
CA THR A 74 -28.30 12.49 -4.01
C THR A 74 -28.10 13.74 -3.15
N THR A 75 -28.92 13.92 -2.11
CA THR A 75 -28.79 15.03 -1.13
C THR A 75 -28.04 14.62 0.12
N LEU A 76 -27.73 13.35 0.28
CA LEU A 76 -27.05 12.81 1.45
C LEU A 76 -25.71 13.56 1.71
N LEU A 77 -25.50 14.01 2.95
CA LEU A 77 -24.32 14.79 3.35
C LEU A 77 -23.99 15.96 2.42
N ASP A 78 -24.98 16.80 2.12
CA ASP A 78 -24.81 17.95 1.24
C ASP A 78 -24.24 17.60 -0.15
N LYS A 79 -24.67 16.47 -0.70
CA LYS A 79 -24.25 15.92 -2.01
C LYS A 79 -22.81 15.43 -2.03
N ARG A 80 -22.25 15.04 -0.89
CA ARG A 80 -20.90 14.48 -0.83
C ARG A 80 -20.84 13.16 -1.60
N LYS A 81 -19.94 13.07 -2.56
CA LYS A 81 -19.76 11.89 -3.40
C LYS A 81 -19.38 10.66 -2.57
N GLU A 82 -19.89 9.50 -3.00
CA GLU A 82 -19.61 8.18 -2.44
C GLU A 82 -19.96 8.04 -0.95
N ALA A 83 -20.77 8.96 -0.40
CA ALA A 83 -21.26 8.86 0.96
C ALA A 83 -22.33 7.76 1.08
N PHE A 84 -22.39 7.10 2.24
CA PHE A 84 -23.47 6.18 2.56
C PHE A 84 -23.89 6.28 4.03
N GLN A 85 -25.13 5.87 4.28
CA GLN A 85 -25.69 5.72 5.60
C GLN A 85 -26.33 4.34 5.75
N LEU A 86 -26.02 3.65 6.86
CA LEU A 86 -26.81 2.54 7.37
C LEU A 86 -27.62 3.05 8.55
N LYS A 87 -28.94 2.78 8.56
CA LYS A 87 -29.83 3.19 9.65
C LYS A 87 -30.83 2.08 9.95
N VAL A 88 -31.03 1.78 11.23
CA VAL A 88 -32.08 0.84 11.68
C VAL A 88 -33.26 1.65 12.23
N SER A 89 -34.45 1.41 11.69
CA SER A 89 -35.71 1.96 12.15
C SER A 89 -36.82 0.92 11.91
N ASP A 90 -37.71 0.75 12.86
CA ASP A 90 -38.88 -0.15 12.76
C ASP A 90 -38.50 -1.58 12.33
N ASP A 91 -37.42 -2.11 12.94
CA ASP A 91 -36.84 -3.44 12.67
C ASP A 91 -36.35 -3.65 11.22
N GLN A 92 -36.19 -2.57 10.44
CA GLN A 92 -35.65 -2.56 9.09
C GLN A 92 -34.27 -1.91 9.04
N LEU A 93 -33.40 -2.40 8.15
CA LEU A 93 -32.11 -1.82 7.85
C LEU A 93 -32.17 -1.02 6.54
N TYR A 94 -32.02 0.27 6.63
CA TYR A 94 -31.94 1.18 5.47
C TYR A 94 -30.48 1.39 5.08
N VAL A 95 -30.16 1.15 3.81
CA VAL A 95 -28.88 1.43 3.17
C VAL A 95 -29.11 2.55 2.17
N THR A 96 -28.58 3.74 2.45
CA THR A 96 -28.78 4.92 1.59
C THR A 96 -27.41 5.40 1.11
N GLY A 97 -27.21 5.49 -0.20
CA GLY A 97 -25.98 6.06 -0.81
C GLY A 97 -26.26 7.37 -1.54
N SER A 98 -25.29 8.29 -1.57
CA SER A 98 -25.39 9.55 -2.31
C SER A 98 -25.32 9.36 -3.83
N ASP A 99 -24.68 8.30 -4.27
CA ASP A 99 -24.51 7.88 -5.65
C ASP A 99 -24.36 6.35 -5.74
N ALA A 100 -24.08 5.82 -6.91
CA ALA A 100 -23.96 4.37 -7.12
C ALA A 100 -22.83 3.72 -6.29
N HIS A 101 -21.68 4.40 -6.15
CA HIS A 101 -20.59 3.92 -5.32
C HIS A 101 -20.94 3.98 -3.83
N GLY A 102 -21.57 5.07 -3.38
CA GLY A 102 -22.08 5.16 -2.00
C GLY A 102 -23.04 4.03 -1.66
N VAL A 103 -23.98 3.70 -2.56
CA VAL A 103 -24.88 2.55 -2.39
C VAL A 103 -24.07 1.24 -2.32
N ALA A 104 -23.13 1.02 -3.23
CA ALA A 104 -22.30 -0.20 -3.26
C ALA A 104 -21.46 -0.34 -1.97
N TYR A 105 -20.85 0.73 -1.48
CA TYR A 105 -20.10 0.70 -0.21
C TYR A 105 -20.99 0.46 1.00
N GLY A 106 -22.21 1.06 1.02
CA GLY A 106 -23.19 0.78 2.06
C GLY A 106 -23.63 -0.68 2.09
N ILE A 107 -23.84 -1.30 0.93
CA ILE A 107 -24.12 -2.74 0.79
C ILE A 107 -22.98 -3.58 1.36
N LEU A 108 -21.73 -3.29 1.00
CA LEU A 108 -20.56 -4.03 1.46
C LEU A 108 -20.19 -3.73 2.92
N GLU A 109 -20.66 -2.62 3.49
CA GLU A 109 -20.57 -2.39 4.93
C GLU A 109 -21.38 -3.41 5.72
N ILE A 110 -22.51 -3.91 5.18
CA ILE A 110 -23.23 -5.06 5.79
C ILE A 110 -22.33 -6.29 5.82
N SER A 111 -21.63 -6.59 4.73
CA SER A 111 -20.65 -7.69 4.66
C SER A 111 -19.61 -7.58 5.76
N ARG A 112 -19.05 -6.38 5.97
CA ARG A 112 -18.08 -6.11 7.02
C ARG A 112 -18.67 -6.31 8.43
N LEU A 113 -19.88 -5.84 8.68
CA LEU A 113 -20.58 -5.96 9.96
C LEU A 113 -20.94 -7.42 10.30
N ILE A 114 -21.31 -8.24 9.33
CA ILE A 114 -21.53 -9.67 9.56
C ILE A 114 -20.21 -10.46 9.71
N GLY A 115 -19.05 -9.81 9.51
CA GLY A 115 -17.72 -10.36 9.79
C GLY A 115 -16.98 -10.95 8.59
N VAL A 116 -17.32 -10.54 7.38
CA VAL A 116 -16.55 -10.87 6.19
C VAL A 116 -15.33 -9.94 6.09
N SER A 117 -14.15 -10.52 6.03
CA SER A 117 -12.91 -9.77 5.82
C SER A 117 -12.82 -9.28 4.36
N PRO A 118 -12.24 -8.10 4.08
CA PRO A 118 -11.85 -7.74 2.72
C PRO A 118 -10.94 -8.79 2.06
N TRP A 119 -10.17 -9.50 2.86
CA TRP A 119 -9.18 -10.50 2.47
C TRP A 119 -9.72 -11.92 2.37
N GLU A 120 -11.05 -12.08 2.42
CA GLU A 120 -11.71 -13.39 2.38
C GLU A 120 -11.21 -14.24 1.21
N TRP A 121 -11.06 -13.63 0.04
CA TRP A 121 -10.59 -14.31 -1.15
C TRP A 121 -9.06 -14.21 -1.33
N TRP A 122 -8.48 -12.99 -1.21
CA TRP A 122 -7.05 -12.74 -1.51
C TRP A 122 -6.08 -13.30 -0.46
N ALA A 123 -6.51 -13.51 0.76
CA ALA A 123 -5.67 -14.11 1.81
C ALA A 123 -6.33 -15.35 2.46
N ASP A 124 -7.31 -15.95 1.81
CA ASP A 124 -8.02 -17.15 2.29
C ASP A 124 -8.58 -17.00 3.72
N VAL A 125 -9.05 -15.78 4.05
CA VAL A 125 -9.67 -15.47 5.33
C VAL A 125 -11.14 -15.95 5.29
N MET A 126 -11.35 -17.24 5.40
CA MET A 126 -12.67 -17.86 5.30
C MET A 126 -13.68 -17.24 6.29
N PRO A 127 -14.86 -16.78 5.85
CA PRO A 127 -15.88 -16.25 6.74
C PRO A 127 -16.33 -17.30 7.76
N LEU A 128 -16.43 -16.91 9.02
CA LEU A 128 -16.92 -17.80 10.07
C LEU A 128 -18.45 -17.81 10.13
N LYS A 129 -19.04 -18.99 10.29
CA LYS A 129 -20.49 -19.15 10.44
C LYS A 129 -21.01 -18.47 11.70
N ARG A 130 -22.17 -17.83 11.60
CA ARG A 130 -22.90 -17.21 12.71
C ARG A 130 -24.31 -17.73 12.76
N SER A 131 -24.85 -17.85 13.95
CA SER A 131 -26.28 -18.23 14.17
C SER A 131 -27.22 -17.05 13.90
N SER A 132 -26.79 -15.84 14.13
CA SER A 132 -27.55 -14.61 13.88
C SER A 132 -26.65 -13.38 13.74
N PHE A 133 -27.26 -12.31 13.23
CA PHE A 133 -26.67 -10.95 13.20
C PHE A 133 -27.78 -9.96 13.59
N SER A 134 -27.47 -8.99 14.44
CA SER A 134 -28.43 -7.97 14.86
C SER A 134 -27.82 -6.60 15.02
N LEU A 135 -28.62 -5.57 14.78
CA LEU A 135 -28.33 -4.17 15.02
C LEU A 135 -29.47 -3.58 15.87
N ALA A 136 -29.11 -2.78 16.87
CA ALA A 136 -30.11 -2.13 17.74
C ALA A 136 -30.97 -1.11 16.95
N ASN A 137 -32.20 -0.94 17.35
CA ASN A 137 -33.04 0.13 16.81
C ASN A 137 -32.40 1.50 17.10
N GLY A 138 -32.41 2.41 16.10
CA GLY A 138 -31.70 3.69 16.18
C GLY A 138 -30.21 3.60 15.83
N TYR A 139 -29.67 2.43 15.45
CA TYR A 139 -28.32 2.34 14.90
C TYR A 139 -28.17 3.26 13.67
N VAL A 140 -27.11 4.05 13.65
CA VAL A 140 -26.74 4.92 12.53
C VAL A 140 -25.24 4.79 12.28
N ASN A 141 -24.88 4.51 11.02
CA ASN A 141 -23.50 4.54 10.54
C ASN A 141 -23.45 5.36 9.25
N LEU A 142 -22.90 6.55 9.35
CA LEU A 142 -22.78 7.52 8.25
C LEU A 142 -21.32 7.73 7.91
N GLN A 143 -20.94 7.47 6.66
CA GLN A 143 -19.56 7.53 6.20
C GLN A 143 -19.45 8.24 4.86
N ALA A 144 -18.27 8.86 4.62
CA ALA A 144 -17.89 9.44 3.34
C ALA A 144 -16.37 9.49 3.22
N PRO A 145 -15.79 9.42 2.01
CA PRO A 145 -14.34 9.37 1.83
C PRO A 145 -13.65 10.67 2.22
N SER A 146 -12.44 10.55 2.80
CA SER A 146 -11.52 11.68 3.03
C SER A 146 -10.81 12.11 1.75
N VAL A 147 -10.58 11.18 0.81
CA VAL A 147 -9.90 11.39 -0.47
C VAL A 147 -10.82 10.97 -1.60
N GLU A 148 -10.96 11.80 -2.65
CA GLU A 148 -11.94 11.57 -3.73
C GLU A 148 -11.59 10.34 -4.58
N PHE A 149 -10.37 10.25 -5.12
CA PHE A 149 -9.88 9.11 -5.88
C PHE A 149 -8.84 8.35 -5.06
N ARG A 150 -9.02 7.04 -4.89
CA ARG A 150 -8.16 6.20 -4.06
C ARG A 150 -8.06 4.81 -4.65
N GLY A 151 -6.83 4.32 -4.79
CA GLY A 151 -6.64 3.04 -5.46
C GLY A 151 -5.22 2.51 -5.42
N ILE A 152 -5.00 1.49 -6.22
CA ILE A 152 -3.73 0.77 -6.31
C ILE A 152 -3.17 0.80 -7.73
N PHE A 153 -1.86 0.66 -7.81
CA PHE A 153 -1.13 0.44 -9.04
C PHE A 153 -0.41 -0.91 -9.01
N ILE A 154 -0.72 -1.78 -9.95
CA ILE A 154 0.00 -3.03 -10.18
C ILE A 154 1.20 -2.71 -11.07
N ASN A 155 2.40 -2.70 -10.51
CA ASN A 155 3.60 -2.23 -11.21
C ASN A 155 4.70 -3.29 -11.36
N ASP A 156 4.76 -4.29 -10.50
CA ASP A 156 5.85 -5.28 -10.46
C ASP A 156 5.33 -6.72 -10.61
N GLU A 157 4.37 -6.90 -11.47
CA GLU A 157 3.54 -8.09 -11.63
C GLU A 157 4.24 -9.30 -12.28
N ASP A 158 5.40 -9.14 -12.85
CA ASP A 158 6.07 -10.11 -13.71
C ASP A 158 6.62 -11.34 -12.98
N TRP A 159 6.81 -11.24 -11.66
CA TRP A 159 7.35 -12.33 -10.85
C TRP A 159 6.28 -13.13 -10.08
N GLY A 160 5.09 -12.58 -9.87
CA GLY A 160 4.01 -13.15 -9.06
C GLY A 160 2.64 -13.12 -9.72
N LEU A 161 1.97 -11.96 -9.68
CA LEU A 161 0.57 -11.83 -10.12
C LEU A 161 0.34 -12.24 -11.58
N MET A 162 1.20 -11.81 -12.49
CA MET A 162 1.03 -12.14 -13.91
C MET A 162 1.28 -13.64 -14.20
N PRO A 163 2.37 -14.27 -13.72
CA PRO A 163 2.54 -15.71 -13.87
C PRO A 163 1.40 -16.53 -13.25
N TRP A 164 0.95 -16.15 -12.04
CA TRP A 164 -0.19 -16.80 -11.41
C TRP A 164 -1.47 -16.63 -12.21
N SER A 165 -1.80 -15.41 -12.62
CA SER A 165 -3.00 -15.12 -13.41
C SER A 165 -3.01 -15.88 -14.74
N SER A 166 -1.99 -15.67 -15.56
CA SER A 166 -2.01 -16.12 -16.97
C SER A 166 -1.66 -17.58 -17.17
N LEU A 167 -1.03 -18.26 -16.19
CA LEU A 167 -0.62 -19.65 -16.28
C LEU A 167 -1.39 -20.60 -15.37
N HIS A 168 -2.08 -20.08 -14.34
CA HIS A 168 -2.78 -20.90 -13.36
C HIS A 168 -4.25 -20.51 -13.17
N TYR A 169 -4.53 -19.27 -12.72
CA TYR A 169 -5.90 -18.88 -12.35
C TYR A 169 -6.81 -18.66 -13.57
N GLU A 170 -6.29 -18.03 -14.60
CA GLU A 170 -6.98 -17.70 -15.85
C GLU A 170 -6.08 -18.02 -17.05
N PRO A 171 -5.81 -19.33 -17.31
CA PRO A 171 -4.87 -19.73 -18.34
C PRO A 171 -5.25 -19.22 -19.73
N TRP A 172 -4.28 -18.62 -20.43
CA TRP A 172 -4.43 -18.12 -21.78
C TRP A 172 -3.59 -18.94 -22.77
N HIS A 173 -4.07 -19.08 -23.99
CA HIS A 173 -3.30 -19.74 -25.05
C HIS A 173 -1.93 -19.09 -25.26
N LYS A 174 -1.86 -17.73 -25.14
CA LYS A 174 -0.61 -16.98 -25.07
C LYS A 174 -0.53 -16.35 -23.66
N PRO A 175 0.39 -16.78 -22.81
CA PRO A 175 0.57 -16.20 -21.48
C PRO A 175 1.04 -14.75 -21.54
N GLY A 176 1.17 -14.10 -20.37
CA GLY A 176 1.55 -12.70 -20.28
C GLY A 176 0.33 -11.77 -20.28
N ARG A 177 -0.74 -12.15 -19.58
CA ARG A 177 -1.96 -11.35 -19.43
C ARG A 177 -2.48 -11.42 -18.02
N ILE A 178 -3.01 -10.28 -17.55
CA ILE A 178 -3.91 -10.21 -16.41
C ILE A 178 -5.31 -10.02 -17.00
N GLY A 179 -6.12 -11.06 -16.97
CA GLY A 179 -7.39 -11.12 -17.67
C GLY A 179 -8.59 -10.64 -16.83
N PRO A 180 -9.81 -10.67 -17.42
CA PRO A 180 -11.01 -10.16 -16.78
C PRO A 180 -11.41 -10.91 -15.50
N LYS A 181 -11.13 -12.21 -15.38
CA LYS A 181 -11.42 -12.94 -14.14
C LYS A 181 -10.51 -12.48 -12.99
N THR A 182 -9.24 -12.25 -13.27
CA THR A 182 -8.28 -11.73 -12.29
C THR A 182 -8.64 -10.32 -11.90
N ASN A 183 -8.91 -9.44 -12.88
CA ASN A 183 -9.34 -8.07 -12.61
C ASN A 183 -10.66 -8.01 -11.83
N ALA A 184 -11.62 -8.90 -12.09
CA ALA A 184 -12.84 -9.01 -11.29
C ALA A 184 -12.52 -9.24 -9.79
N ARG A 185 -11.59 -10.15 -9.47
CA ARG A 185 -11.16 -10.39 -8.08
C ARG A 185 -10.43 -9.19 -7.47
N ILE A 186 -9.64 -8.48 -8.27
CA ILE A 186 -9.01 -7.23 -7.82
C ILE A 186 -10.08 -6.18 -7.50
N PHE A 187 -11.07 -6.01 -8.39
CA PHE A 187 -12.11 -5.01 -8.21
C PHE A 187 -13.10 -5.34 -7.08
N GLU A 188 -13.36 -6.62 -6.82
CA GLU A 188 -14.10 -7.07 -5.62
C GLU A 188 -13.36 -6.65 -4.34
N LEU A 189 -12.04 -6.89 -4.26
CA LEU A 189 -11.21 -6.42 -3.14
C LEU A 189 -11.26 -4.89 -3.00
N MET A 190 -11.11 -4.18 -4.12
CA MET A 190 -11.14 -2.72 -4.13
C MET A 190 -12.47 -2.17 -3.59
N LEU A 191 -13.61 -2.73 -4.00
CA LEU A 191 -14.91 -2.33 -3.48
C LEU A 191 -15.04 -2.61 -1.97
N ARG A 192 -14.54 -3.77 -1.49
CA ARG A 192 -14.52 -4.08 -0.05
C ARG A 192 -13.67 -3.10 0.75
N LEU A 193 -12.59 -2.60 0.15
CA LEU A 193 -11.70 -1.58 0.71
C LEU A 193 -12.17 -0.14 0.39
N ARG A 194 -13.31 0.02 -0.28
CA ARG A 194 -13.89 1.32 -0.66
C ARG A 194 -12.96 2.14 -1.56
N ALA A 195 -12.16 1.48 -2.39
CA ALA A 195 -11.34 2.06 -3.43
C ALA A 195 -12.10 2.16 -4.75
N ASN A 196 -11.76 3.14 -5.58
CA ASN A 196 -12.43 3.44 -6.84
C ASN A 196 -11.48 3.59 -8.04
N THR A 197 -10.16 3.60 -7.84
CA THR A 197 -9.17 3.89 -8.88
C THR A 197 -8.16 2.74 -9.01
N TYR A 198 -7.90 2.33 -10.25
CA TYR A 198 -6.96 1.25 -10.56
C TYR A 198 -6.00 1.66 -11.68
N TRP A 199 -4.71 1.51 -11.41
CA TRP A 199 -3.67 1.61 -12.43
C TRP A 199 -3.19 0.21 -12.77
N PRO A 200 -3.41 -0.25 -14.01
CA PRO A 200 -3.07 -1.61 -14.41
C PRO A 200 -1.58 -1.79 -14.66
N ALA A 201 -1.16 -3.05 -14.72
CA ALA A 201 0.19 -3.48 -15.09
C ALA A 201 0.70 -2.82 -16.37
N MET A 202 1.94 -2.33 -16.33
CA MET A 202 2.53 -1.55 -17.42
C MET A 202 3.76 -2.19 -18.07
N HIS A 203 4.37 -3.22 -17.47
CA HIS A 203 5.57 -3.83 -17.99
C HIS A 203 5.35 -4.56 -19.34
N GLU A 204 6.39 -4.63 -20.18
CA GLU A 204 6.33 -5.24 -21.52
C GLU A 204 5.97 -6.72 -21.50
N CYS A 205 6.21 -7.43 -20.38
CA CYS A 205 5.85 -8.84 -20.20
C CYS A 205 4.34 -9.07 -20.09
N THR A 206 3.57 -8.02 -19.76
CA THR A 206 2.11 -8.08 -19.59
C THR A 206 1.42 -7.37 -20.74
N GLN A 207 0.43 -8.04 -21.35
CA GLN A 207 -0.38 -7.38 -22.37
C GLN A 207 -1.16 -6.21 -21.75
N PRO A 208 -1.13 -5.02 -22.37
CA PRO A 208 -1.84 -3.84 -21.89
C PRO A 208 -3.31 -4.09 -21.57
N PHE A 209 -3.80 -3.43 -20.52
CA PHE A 209 -5.16 -3.62 -20.00
C PHE A 209 -6.24 -3.49 -21.07
N PHE A 210 -6.21 -2.43 -21.86
CA PHE A 210 -7.22 -2.17 -22.91
C PHE A 210 -7.04 -3.02 -24.16
N LEU A 211 -5.93 -3.74 -24.31
CA LEU A 211 -5.74 -4.73 -25.37
C LEU A 211 -6.15 -6.15 -24.95
N THR A 212 -6.47 -6.35 -23.67
CA THR A 212 -6.92 -7.64 -23.15
C THR A 212 -8.44 -7.66 -23.13
N GLN A 213 -9.01 -8.55 -23.95
CA GLN A 213 -10.46 -8.68 -24.11
C GLN A 213 -11.15 -8.96 -22.76
N GLY A 214 -12.22 -8.22 -22.47
CA GLY A 214 -13.03 -8.34 -21.26
C GLY A 214 -12.58 -7.46 -20.09
N ASN A 215 -11.37 -6.91 -20.10
CA ASN A 215 -10.89 -6.07 -19.00
C ASN A 215 -11.68 -4.76 -18.87
N ARG A 216 -11.97 -4.13 -20.02
CA ARG A 216 -12.75 -2.90 -20.05
C ARG A 216 -14.16 -3.09 -19.49
N GLU A 217 -14.82 -4.14 -19.92
CA GLU A 217 -16.18 -4.50 -19.51
C GLU A 217 -16.25 -4.79 -18.00
N VAL A 218 -15.22 -5.44 -17.46
CA VAL A 218 -15.13 -5.71 -16.01
C VAL A 218 -14.90 -4.41 -15.23
N ALA A 219 -14.06 -3.48 -15.71
CA ALA A 219 -13.89 -2.18 -15.04
C ALA A 219 -15.22 -1.40 -14.99
N GLU A 220 -15.98 -1.39 -16.08
CA GLU A 220 -17.31 -0.79 -16.13
C GLU A 220 -18.29 -1.49 -15.16
N GLN A 221 -18.29 -2.81 -15.13
CA GLN A 221 -19.15 -3.60 -14.24
C GLN A 221 -18.93 -3.26 -12.76
N TYR A 222 -17.70 -3.00 -12.35
CA TYR A 222 -17.36 -2.65 -10.97
C TYR A 222 -17.23 -1.15 -10.73
N GLY A 223 -17.46 -0.31 -11.73
CA GLY A 223 -17.41 1.15 -11.64
C GLY A 223 -16.01 1.71 -11.31
N ILE A 224 -14.95 1.01 -11.70
CA ILE A 224 -13.58 1.39 -11.37
C ILE A 224 -13.02 2.38 -12.39
N TYR A 225 -12.49 3.51 -11.91
CA TYR A 225 -11.74 4.46 -12.71
C TYR A 225 -10.39 3.87 -13.10
N ILE A 226 -10.17 3.69 -14.40
CA ILE A 226 -8.87 3.23 -14.90
C ILE A 226 -7.99 4.45 -15.15
N GLY A 227 -6.83 4.47 -14.51
CA GLY A 227 -5.79 5.48 -14.71
C GLY A 227 -4.50 4.87 -15.24
N GLY A 228 -3.45 5.64 -15.20
CA GLY A 228 -2.10 5.22 -15.59
C GLY A 228 -1.04 6.11 -14.96
N SER A 229 0.18 5.62 -14.89
CA SER A 229 1.31 6.36 -14.35
C SER A 229 1.80 7.46 -15.31
N HIS A 230 2.87 8.13 -14.93
CA HIS A 230 3.59 9.08 -15.78
C HIS A 230 4.10 8.49 -17.11
N CYS A 231 4.08 7.15 -17.24
CA CYS A 231 4.48 6.43 -18.44
C CYS A 231 3.30 6.07 -19.36
N GLU A 232 2.05 6.21 -18.90
CA GLU A 232 0.82 5.83 -19.61
C GLU A 232 -0.08 7.04 -19.91
N PRO A 233 0.41 8.07 -20.63
CA PRO A 233 -0.42 9.23 -20.96
C PRO A 233 -1.62 8.83 -21.84
N MET A 234 -2.76 9.51 -21.63
CA MET A 234 -3.99 9.33 -22.39
C MET A 234 -4.52 7.88 -22.38
N ALA A 235 -4.38 7.19 -21.23
CA ALA A 235 -4.78 5.79 -21.06
C ALA A 235 -4.09 4.81 -22.03
N SER A 236 -2.88 5.14 -22.50
CA SER A 236 -2.09 4.33 -23.44
C SER A 236 -0.84 3.78 -22.78
N SER A 237 -0.59 2.47 -22.87
CA SER A 237 0.68 1.91 -22.43
C SER A 237 1.76 2.11 -23.48
N THR A 238 2.72 3.01 -23.23
CA THR A 238 3.81 3.26 -24.19
C THR A 238 4.71 2.03 -24.34
N ALA A 239 5.01 1.31 -23.25
CA ALA A 239 5.83 0.12 -23.27
C ALA A 239 5.18 -1.04 -24.05
N GLY A 240 3.90 -1.31 -23.81
CA GLY A 240 3.20 -2.46 -24.38
C GLY A 240 2.50 -2.20 -25.72
N GLU A 241 2.13 -0.96 -26.02
CA GLU A 241 1.29 -0.63 -27.18
C GLU A 241 2.02 0.10 -28.31
N TRP A 242 3.01 0.98 -28.02
CA TRP A 242 3.64 1.78 -29.07
C TRP A 242 4.23 0.94 -30.18
N ARG A 243 4.95 -0.14 -29.86
CA ARG A 243 5.52 -1.07 -30.83
C ARG A 243 4.47 -1.80 -31.69
N LYS A 244 3.22 -1.89 -31.21
CA LYS A 244 2.12 -2.61 -31.91
C LYS A 244 1.24 -1.67 -32.72
N ARG A 245 1.02 -0.44 -32.25
CA ARG A 245 0.03 0.51 -32.77
C ARG A 245 0.64 1.85 -33.20
N GLY A 246 1.80 2.23 -32.65
CA GLY A 246 2.51 3.44 -33.00
C GLY A 246 3.26 3.32 -34.32
N LYS A 247 3.73 4.44 -34.84
CA LYS A 247 4.54 4.54 -36.07
C LYS A 247 5.76 5.40 -35.83
N GLY A 248 6.94 4.89 -36.17
CA GLY A 248 8.22 5.58 -35.93
C GLY A 248 8.59 5.64 -34.45
N GLU A 249 9.46 6.58 -34.11
CA GLU A 249 9.92 6.79 -32.73
C GLU A 249 8.83 7.49 -31.88
N TYR A 250 8.79 7.16 -30.58
CA TYR A 250 7.94 7.88 -29.61
C TYR A 250 8.64 9.19 -29.24
N ASP A 251 8.53 10.14 -30.14
CA ASP A 251 9.23 11.44 -30.11
C ASP A 251 8.27 12.53 -30.61
N TYR A 252 7.87 13.41 -29.70
CA TYR A 252 6.89 14.47 -30.03
C TYR A 252 7.51 15.62 -30.82
N VAL A 253 8.83 15.79 -30.79
CA VAL A 253 9.53 16.83 -31.57
C VAL A 253 9.56 16.47 -33.05
N ASN A 254 9.92 15.22 -33.36
CA ASN A 254 10.17 14.77 -34.74
C ASN A 254 9.03 13.92 -35.32
N ASN A 255 8.11 13.44 -34.49
CA ASN A 255 7.05 12.49 -34.89
C ASN A 255 5.69 12.82 -34.24
N SER A 256 5.43 14.10 -33.93
CA SER A 256 4.22 14.54 -33.18
C SER A 256 2.92 14.01 -33.74
N LYS A 257 2.75 14.01 -35.08
CA LYS A 257 1.52 13.53 -35.71
C LYS A 257 1.21 12.07 -35.38
N ASN A 258 2.18 11.18 -35.46
CA ASN A 258 1.93 9.76 -35.18
C ASN A 258 1.71 9.50 -33.68
N VAL A 259 2.35 10.29 -32.80
CA VAL A 259 2.11 10.23 -31.34
C VAL A 259 0.71 10.76 -31.01
N TYR A 260 0.28 11.86 -31.64
CA TYR A 260 -1.07 12.40 -31.52
C TYR A 260 -2.13 11.40 -31.99
N ASP A 261 -1.94 10.82 -33.20
CA ASP A 261 -2.86 9.81 -33.76
C ASP A 261 -2.98 8.56 -32.85
N PHE A 262 -1.89 8.17 -32.19
CA PHE A 262 -1.85 7.07 -31.22
C PHE A 262 -2.72 7.38 -29.98
N TRP A 263 -2.59 8.58 -29.40
CA TRP A 263 -3.42 9.02 -28.29
C TRP A 263 -4.89 9.19 -28.71
N GLU A 264 -5.13 9.80 -29.87
CA GLU A 264 -6.48 9.98 -30.41
C GLU A 264 -7.23 8.67 -30.53
N GLN A 265 -6.57 7.63 -31.08
CA GLN A 265 -7.17 6.32 -31.21
C GLN A 265 -7.61 5.78 -29.85
N ARG A 266 -6.75 5.85 -28.81
CA ARG A 266 -7.09 5.38 -27.47
C ARG A 266 -8.23 6.18 -26.85
N VAL A 267 -8.18 7.48 -26.91
CA VAL A 267 -9.25 8.34 -26.35
C VAL A 267 -10.61 8.00 -26.96
N LYS A 268 -10.68 7.81 -28.27
CA LYS A 268 -11.92 7.37 -28.96
C LYS A 268 -12.42 6.01 -28.45
N GLU A 269 -11.52 5.06 -28.21
CA GLU A 269 -11.86 3.70 -27.73
C GLU A 269 -12.46 3.72 -26.30
N VAL A 270 -12.06 4.67 -25.46
CA VAL A 270 -12.43 4.70 -24.04
C VAL A 270 -13.25 5.94 -23.63
N ALA A 271 -13.71 6.73 -24.58
CA ALA A 271 -14.39 8.02 -24.34
C ALA A 271 -15.58 7.94 -23.36
N ASN A 272 -16.30 6.82 -23.35
CA ASN A 272 -17.49 6.58 -22.51
C ASN A 272 -17.16 5.77 -21.23
N GLN A 273 -15.87 5.54 -20.94
CA GLN A 273 -15.45 4.78 -19.78
C GLN A 273 -15.05 5.71 -18.62
N PRO A 274 -15.08 5.25 -17.37
CA PRO A 274 -14.57 5.99 -16.22
C PRO A 274 -13.04 5.99 -16.26
N ILE A 275 -12.45 6.97 -16.92
CA ILE A 275 -11.00 7.13 -17.07
C ILE A 275 -10.51 8.33 -16.25
N LEU A 276 -9.41 8.14 -15.55
CA LEU A 276 -8.60 9.21 -14.99
C LEU A 276 -7.38 9.41 -15.89
N TYR A 277 -7.44 10.43 -16.74
CA TYR A 277 -6.43 10.63 -17.78
C TYR A 277 -5.15 11.25 -17.23
N THR A 278 -4.04 10.51 -17.34
CA THR A 278 -2.71 11.09 -17.18
C THR A 278 -2.38 11.92 -18.40
N ILE A 279 -2.01 13.19 -18.20
CA ILE A 279 -1.53 14.09 -19.24
C ILE A 279 -0.03 14.36 -19.10
N GLY A 280 0.60 14.79 -20.17
CA GLY A 280 2.06 14.92 -20.27
C GLY A 280 2.66 13.78 -21.08
N MET A 281 3.96 13.69 -21.10
CA MET A 281 4.70 12.55 -21.66
C MET A 281 6.12 12.45 -21.10
N ARG A 282 6.64 11.24 -21.15
CA ARG A 282 8.06 10.90 -21.02
C ARG A 282 8.49 10.10 -22.27
N GLY A 283 9.55 9.34 -22.21
CA GLY A 283 9.91 8.37 -23.25
C GLY A 283 9.07 7.09 -23.19
N VAL A 284 9.47 6.11 -23.95
CA VAL A 284 8.87 4.75 -23.87
C VAL A 284 9.27 4.14 -22.53
N HIS A 285 8.31 3.53 -21.84
CA HIS A 285 8.48 3.01 -20.50
C HIS A 285 8.93 4.12 -19.51
N ASP A 286 9.85 3.85 -18.63
CA ASP A 286 10.37 4.84 -17.65
C ASP A 286 11.55 5.69 -18.20
N GLY A 287 11.69 5.76 -19.53
CA GLY A 287 12.72 6.55 -20.19
C GLY A 287 12.44 8.05 -20.20
N ALA A 288 13.49 8.85 -20.36
CA ALA A 288 13.36 10.30 -20.56
C ALA A 288 12.77 10.62 -21.94
N MET A 289 12.21 11.83 -22.07
CA MET A 289 11.65 12.35 -23.33
C MET A 289 12.70 12.39 -24.46
N ASN A 290 12.33 11.87 -25.61
CA ASN A 290 13.15 11.94 -26.82
C ASN A 290 12.98 13.30 -27.54
N GLY A 291 13.97 13.69 -28.33
CA GLY A 291 13.91 14.87 -29.21
C GLY A 291 14.22 16.22 -28.53
N ALA A 292 13.97 16.35 -27.23
CA ALA A 292 14.27 17.55 -26.45
C ALA A 292 15.39 17.29 -25.43
N LYS A 293 16.48 18.06 -25.51
CA LYS A 293 17.70 17.80 -24.72
C LYS A 293 17.86 18.72 -23.51
N THR A 294 17.26 19.90 -23.55
CA THR A 294 17.34 20.88 -22.47
C THR A 294 16.01 21.02 -21.74
N ILE A 295 16.03 21.41 -20.47
CA ILE A 295 14.81 21.68 -19.67
C ILE A 295 13.91 22.70 -20.40
N LYS A 296 14.51 23.73 -21.04
CA LYS A 296 13.73 24.72 -21.81
C LYS A 296 12.99 24.10 -22.99
N GLU A 297 13.65 23.21 -23.76
CA GLU A 297 13.03 22.49 -24.88
C GLU A 297 11.95 21.53 -24.37
N GLN A 298 12.25 20.75 -23.34
CA GLN A 298 11.30 19.81 -22.73
C GLN A 298 10.05 20.52 -22.18
N LYS A 299 10.23 21.69 -21.54
CA LYS A 299 9.14 22.55 -21.10
C LYS A 299 8.25 22.99 -22.27
N ALA A 300 8.86 23.47 -23.36
CA ALA A 300 8.11 23.90 -24.54
C ALA A 300 7.33 22.74 -25.19
N VAL A 301 7.93 21.55 -25.27
CA VAL A 301 7.27 20.34 -25.78
C VAL A 301 6.07 19.97 -24.89
N LEU A 302 6.24 19.95 -23.57
CA LEU A 302 5.15 19.60 -22.63
C LEU A 302 3.99 20.58 -22.70
N GLN A 303 4.24 21.88 -22.94
CA GLN A 303 3.15 22.87 -23.14
C GLN A 303 2.31 22.54 -24.39
N HIS A 304 2.94 22.12 -25.50
CA HIS A 304 2.23 21.68 -26.70
C HIS A 304 1.50 20.35 -26.45
N VAL A 305 2.14 19.40 -25.78
CA VAL A 305 1.52 18.12 -25.41
C VAL A 305 0.27 18.34 -24.57
N PHE A 306 0.29 19.20 -23.56
CA PHE A 306 -0.91 19.52 -22.78
C PHE A 306 -2.04 20.09 -23.64
N ALA A 307 -1.73 21.01 -24.55
CA ALA A 307 -2.73 21.62 -25.43
C ALA A 307 -3.40 20.56 -26.32
N ASP A 308 -2.60 19.69 -26.95
CA ASP A 308 -3.08 18.67 -27.87
C ASP A 308 -3.84 17.55 -27.16
N GLN A 309 -3.34 17.07 -26.02
CA GLN A 309 -4.04 16.07 -25.21
C GLN A 309 -5.38 16.59 -24.69
N ARG A 310 -5.45 17.83 -24.20
CA ARG A 310 -6.70 18.46 -23.75
C ARG A 310 -7.67 18.72 -24.91
N HIS A 311 -7.15 19.03 -26.09
CA HIS A 311 -7.99 19.13 -27.29
C HIS A 311 -8.65 17.78 -27.61
N LEU A 312 -7.92 16.66 -27.54
CA LEU A 312 -8.51 15.33 -27.70
C LEU A 312 -9.60 15.04 -26.67
N LEU A 313 -9.35 15.36 -25.39
CA LEU A 313 -10.34 15.17 -24.33
C LEU A 313 -11.58 16.04 -24.54
N GLN A 314 -11.40 17.30 -24.98
CA GLN A 314 -12.51 18.20 -25.29
C GLN A 314 -13.34 17.67 -26.46
N GLN A 315 -12.69 17.14 -27.48
CA GLN A 315 -13.37 16.68 -28.70
C GLN A 315 -14.14 15.37 -28.49
N TYR A 316 -13.57 14.41 -27.73
CA TYR A 316 -14.11 13.05 -27.67
C TYR A 316 -14.73 12.64 -26.34
N VAL A 317 -14.36 13.30 -25.23
CA VAL A 317 -14.83 12.91 -23.89
C VAL A 317 -15.86 13.90 -23.35
N ASN A 318 -15.50 15.19 -23.23
CA ASN A 318 -16.43 16.23 -22.76
C ASN A 318 -16.04 17.59 -23.31
N GLN A 319 -16.97 18.29 -23.93
CA GLN A 319 -16.74 19.65 -24.47
C GLN A 319 -16.21 20.64 -23.43
N ASP A 320 -16.62 20.48 -22.18
CA ASP A 320 -16.02 21.16 -21.04
C ASP A 320 -14.91 20.26 -20.46
N VAL A 321 -13.69 20.45 -20.95
CA VAL A 321 -12.53 19.63 -20.56
C VAL A 321 -12.21 19.70 -19.07
N THR A 322 -12.68 20.73 -18.35
CA THR A 322 -12.49 20.87 -16.90
C THR A 322 -13.30 19.86 -16.08
N LYS A 323 -14.28 19.20 -16.71
CA LYS A 323 -15.07 18.10 -16.12
C LYS A 323 -14.45 16.73 -16.32
N VAL A 324 -13.44 16.62 -17.17
CA VAL A 324 -12.70 15.37 -17.39
C VAL A 324 -11.66 15.22 -16.29
N PRO A 325 -11.64 14.10 -15.52
CA PRO A 325 -10.60 13.86 -14.54
C PRO A 325 -9.22 13.75 -15.19
N GLN A 326 -8.31 14.62 -14.83
CA GLN A 326 -6.94 14.68 -15.38
C GLN A 326 -5.91 14.75 -14.27
N VAL A 327 -4.77 14.12 -14.48
CA VAL A 327 -3.63 14.12 -13.54
C VAL A 327 -2.33 14.38 -14.29
N PHE A 328 -1.45 15.17 -13.69
CA PHE A 328 -0.07 15.36 -14.11
C PHE A 328 0.86 14.90 -13.00
N ILE A 329 1.87 14.11 -13.36
CA ILE A 329 2.78 13.46 -12.40
C ILE A 329 4.21 13.93 -12.67
N PRO A 330 4.74 14.92 -11.94
CA PRO A 330 6.11 15.38 -12.07
C PRO A 330 7.08 14.39 -11.42
N TYR A 331 7.35 13.27 -12.10
CA TYR A 331 8.20 12.19 -11.60
C TYR A 331 9.62 12.30 -12.15
N LYS A 332 10.63 12.08 -11.30
CA LYS A 332 12.06 12.13 -11.63
C LYS A 332 12.44 13.47 -12.30
N GLU A 333 13.01 13.41 -13.52
CA GLU A 333 13.44 14.59 -14.30
C GLU A 333 12.30 15.55 -14.69
N VAL A 334 11.06 15.08 -14.69
CA VAL A 334 9.90 15.94 -14.95
C VAL A 334 9.66 16.92 -13.82
N MET A 335 10.12 16.62 -12.59
CA MET A 335 10.10 17.56 -11.48
C MET A 335 10.99 18.77 -11.75
N ASP A 336 12.18 18.56 -12.32
CA ASP A 336 13.08 19.67 -12.69
C ASP A 336 12.45 20.58 -13.75
N ILE A 337 11.66 20.01 -14.67
CA ILE A 337 10.93 20.79 -15.69
C ILE A 337 9.78 21.59 -15.05
N TYR A 338 9.10 20.99 -14.05
CA TYR A 338 8.06 21.68 -13.29
C TYR A 338 8.65 22.86 -12.49
N ASP A 339 9.74 22.63 -11.78
CA ASP A 339 10.46 23.67 -11.01
C ASP A 339 11.01 24.80 -11.90
N ALA A 340 11.30 24.50 -13.17
CA ALA A 340 11.65 25.51 -14.17
C ALA A 340 10.42 26.31 -14.68
N GLY A 341 9.26 26.18 -14.03
CA GLY A 341 8.05 26.93 -14.29
C GLY A 341 7.19 26.37 -15.42
N LEU A 342 7.07 25.05 -15.54
CA LEU A 342 6.09 24.41 -16.42
C LEU A 342 4.66 24.79 -15.96
N GLU A 343 3.88 25.39 -16.85
CA GLU A 343 2.50 25.76 -16.56
C GLU A 343 1.57 24.55 -16.75
N VAL A 344 1.03 24.03 -15.65
CA VAL A 344 0.05 22.96 -15.66
C VAL A 344 -1.36 23.58 -15.53
N PRO A 345 -2.35 23.20 -16.37
CA PRO A 345 -3.69 23.76 -16.29
C PRO A 345 -4.30 23.62 -14.89
N GLU A 346 -5.01 24.67 -14.41
CA GLU A 346 -5.50 24.79 -13.03
C GLU A 346 -6.46 23.68 -12.57
N ASP A 347 -7.19 23.10 -13.52
CA ASP A 347 -8.16 22.02 -13.29
C ASP A 347 -7.53 20.62 -13.29
N VAL A 348 -6.23 20.52 -13.57
CA VAL A 348 -5.48 19.26 -13.57
C VAL A 348 -4.94 18.98 -12.16
N CYS A 349 -5.14 17.76 -11.67
CA CYS A 349 -4.58 17.32 -10.39
C CYS A 349 -3.05 17.21 -10.48
N LEU A 350 -2.32 17.86 -9.57
CA LEU A 350 -0.88 17.67 -9.41
C LEU A 350 -0.64 16.45 -8.50
N MET A 351 0.11 15.47 -9.01
CA MET A 351 0.35 14.25 -8.26
C MET A 351 1.82 14.11 -7.88
N TRP A 352 2.09 14.29 -6.61
CA TRP A 352 3.41 14.22 -6.02
C TRP A 352 3.86 12.77 -5.80
N CYS A 353 5.14 12.54 -5.79
CA CYS A 353 5.70 11.20 -5.61
C CYS A 353 6.57 11.14 -4.36
N ASP A 354 6.67 9.94 -3.77
CA ASP A 354 7.72 9.64 -2.84
C ASP A 354 9.04 9.31 -3.59
N ASP A 355 10.07 9.05 -2.82
CA ASP A 355 11.40 8.69 -3.32
C ASP A 355 11.56 7.22 -3.71
N ASN A 356 10.47 6.49 -3.88
CA ASN A 356 10.33 5.04 -4.06
C ASN A 356 10.62 4.22 -2.78
N TYR A 357 11.00 4.86 -1.68
CA TYR A 357 11.27 4.20 -0.38
C TYR A 357 10.38 4.73 0.75
N GLY A 358 9.35 5.49 0.39
CA GLY A 358 8.29 5.92 1.29
C GLY A 358 8.44 7.33 1.87
N TYR A 359 9.38 8.15 1.41
CA TYR A 359 9.50 9.54 1.84
C TYR A 359 9.08 10.49 0.73
N ILE A 360 8.06 11.31 0.99
CA ILE A 360 7.53 12.28 0.03
C ILE A 360 8.50 13.48 -0.06
N HIS A 361 8.92 13.81 -1.29
CA HIS A 361 9.87 14.89 -1.54
C HIS A 361 9.27 16.27 -1.57
N HIS A 362 8.04 16.39 -2.09
CA HIS A 362 7.38 17.64 -2.32
C HIS A 362 6.00 17.64 -1.65
N PHE A 363 5.76 18.64 -0.82
CA PHE A 363 4.45 18.92 -0.28
C PHE A 363 3.93 20.21 -0.91
N PRO A 364 2.63 20.30 -1.25
CA PRO A 364 2.07 21.45 -1.94
C PRO A 364 2.34 22.77 -1.24
N THR A 365 2.79 23.77 -1.98
CA THR A 365 2.84 25.18 -1.58
C THR A 365 1.44 25.74 -1.34
N ASP A 366 1.34 26.96 -0.83
CA ASP A 366 0.05 27.62 -0.61
C ASP A 366 -0.73 27.83 -1.94
N GLU A 367 -0.02 28.14 -3.02
CA GLU A 367 -0.59 28.30 -4.36
C GLU A 367 -1.06 26.94 -4.92
N GLU A 368 -0.24 25.90 -4.80
CA GLU A 368 -0.60 24.56 -5.28
C GLU A 368 -1.79 23.95 -4.52
N ARG A 369 -1.97 24.29 -3.23
CA ARG A 369 -3.14 23.87 -2.45
C ARG A 369 -4.44 24.53 -2.92
N GLN A 370 -4.37 25.71 -3.52
CA GLN A 370 -5.55 26.45 -3.99
C GLN A 370 -6.00 26.04 -5.39
N ARG A 371 -5.25 25.20 -6.11
CA ARG A 371 -5.59 24.74 -7.47
C ARG A 371 -6.91 23.97 -7.48
N LYS A 372 -7.72 24.23 -8.51
CA LYS A 372 -9.04 23.57 -8.72
C LYS A 372 -8.90 22.05 -8.93
N GLY A 373 -7.85 21.60 -9.60
CA GLY A 373 -7.55 20.20 -9.83
C GLY A 373 -7.15 19.45 -8.55
N GLY A 374 -6.72 20.20 -7.52
CA GLY A 374 -6.26 19.64 -6.26
C GLY A 374 -4.91 18.92 -6.37
N ASN A 375 -4.56 18.19 -5.32
CA ASN A 375 -3.30 17.50 -5.20
C ASN A 375 -3.50 16.02 -4.89
N GLY A 376 -2.63 15.18 -5.47
CA GLY A 376 -2.58 13.74 -5.27
C GLY A 376 -1.21 13.25 -4.84
N VAL A 377 -1.13 11.97 -4.51
CA VAL A 377 0.13 11.27 -4.21
C VAL A 377 0.19 9.91 -4.88
N TYR A 378 1.32 9.62 -5.49
CA TYR A 378 1.76 8.31 -5.94
C TYR A 378 2.81 7.80 -4.94
N TYR A 379 2.46 6.75 -4.19
CA TYR A 379 3.22 6.28 -3.03
C TYR A 379 3.61 4.81 -3.16
N HIS A 380 4.81 4.44 -2.75
CA HIS A 380 5.35 3.09 -2.89
C HIS A 380 5.35 2.31 -1.58
N ILE A 381 4.82 1.08 -1.62
CA ILE A 381 5.07 0.05 -0.59
C ILE A 381 5.80 -1.17 -1.17
N SER A 382 6.10 -1.11 -2.46
CA SER A 382 6.90 -2.03 -3.24
C SER A 382 7.63 -1.25 -4.32
N TYR A 383 8.85 -1.64 -4.66
CA TYR A 383 9.64 -0.99 -5.68
C TYR A 383 10.58 -1.97 -6.39
N TRP A 384 10.54 -1.93 -7.71
CA TRP A 384 11.49 -2.58 -8.59
C TRP A 384 12.46 -1.54 -9.15
N GLY A 385 13.67 -1.47 -8.62
CA GLY A 385 14.62 -0.47 -9.10
C GLY A 385 15.89 -0.35 -8.27
N ARG A 386 16.59 0.75 -8.47
CA ARG A 386 17.90 1.04 -7.88
C ARG A 386 17.77 1.99 -6.69
N PRO A 387 18.62 1.85 -5.66
CA PRO A 387 19.75 0.92 -5.50
C PRO A 387 19.35 -0.49 -5.07
N HIS A 388 18.18 -0.68 -4.43
CA HIS A 388 17.64 -1.95 -3.97
C HIS A 388 16.18 -2.11 -4.33
N ASP A 389 15.80 -3.32 -4.68
CA ASP A 389 14.40 -3.72 -4.84
C ASP A 389 13.82 -4.15 -3.49
N TYR A 390 12.53 -3.88 -3.26
CA TYR A 390 11.75 -4.49 -2.19
C TYR A 390 10.34 -4.74 -2.70
N LEU A 391 10.00 -6.01 -2.90
CA LEU A 391 8.76 -6.42 -3.54
C LEU A 391 8.27 -7.80 -3.08
N TRP A 392 9.03 -8.45 -2.20
CA TRP A 392 8.86 -9.88 -1.95
C TRP A 392 8.08 -10.21 -0.66
N LEU A 393 8.32 -9.52 0.46
CA LEU A 393 7.84 -9.95 1.79
C LEU A 393 6.92 -8.95 2.50
N GLY A 394 6.46 -7.90 1.83
CA GLY A 394 5.62 -6.89 2.47
C GLY A 394 6.30 -6.17 3.65
N THR A 395 7.60 -5.93 3.55
CA THR A 395 8.46 -5.41 4.61
C THR A 395 8.40 -3.90 4.79
N PHE A 396 7.51 -3.23 4.06
CA PHE A 396 7.33 -1.79 4.21
C PHE A 396 6.74 -1.44 5.58
N SER A 397 7.33 -0.46 6.26
CA SER A 397 6.89 -0.06 7.60
C SER A 397 5.50 0.59 7.59
N PRO A 398 4.50 0.00 8.24
CA PRO A 398 3.18 0.64 8.38
C PRO A 398 3.24 1.97 9.13
N ALA A 399 4.18 2.14 10.05
CA ALA A 399 4.37 3.38 10.79
C ALA A 399 4.88 4.51 9.88
N LEU A 400 5.77 4.20 8.93
CA LEU A 400 6.21 5.17 7.93
C LEU A 400 5.07 5.56 6.99
N LEU A 401 4.32 4.58 6.49
CA LEU A 401 3.12 4.82 5.69
C LEU A 401 2.15 5.76 6.42
N TYR A 402 1.82 5.44 7.66
CA TYR A 402 0.91 6.23 8.49
C TYR A 402 1.41 7.67 8.66
N GLN A 403 2.68 7.86 8.99
CA GLN A 403 3.27 9.17 9.22
C GLN A 403 3.28 10.01 7.93
N GLN A 404 3.70 9.43 6.80
CA GLN A 404 3.80 10.14 5.54
C GLN A 404 2.42 10.49 4.96
N MET A 405 1.47 9.57 5.00
CA MET A 405 0.12 9.82 4.50
C MET A 405 -0.67 10.80 5.37
N THR A 406 -0.41 10.79 6.68
CA THR A 406 -0.95 11.80 7.59
C THR A 406 -0.43 13.19 7.23
N THR A 407 0.89 13.33 7.01
CA THR A 407 1.52 14.58 6.61
C THR A 407 1.03 15.04 5.24
N ALA A 408 0.89 14.12 4.28
CA ALA A 408 0.37 14.41 2.95
C ALA A 408 -1.05 14.99 3.02
N TYR A 409 -1.94 14.36 3.78
CA TYR A 409 -3.31 14.83 3.95
C TYR A 409 -3.36 16.26 4.55
N ASP A 410 -2.58 16.50 5.61
CA ASP A 410 -2.50 17.81 6.26
C ASP A 410 -1.92 18.89 5.36
N SER A 411 -1.07 18.50 4.42
CA SER A 411 -0.49 19.39 3.42
C SER A 411 -1.41 19.66 2.22
N GLY A 412 -2.65 19.14 2.23
CA GLY A 412 -3.65 19.38 1.18
C GLY A 412 -3.63 18.36 0.04
N ILE A 413 -2.94 17.24 0.19
CA ILE A 413 -2.97 16.14 -0.77
C ILE A 413 -4.22 15.28 -0.47
N GLN A 414 -5.37 15.67 -1.05
CA GLN A 414 -6.68 15.11 -0.72
C GLN A 414 -7.50 14.69 -1.95
N LYS A 415 -6.98 14.91 -3.17
CA LYS A 415 -7.73 14.63 -4.40
C LYS A 415 -7.59 13.20 -4.89
N LEU A 416 -6.36 12.69 -4.94
CA LEU A 416 -6.04 11.38 -5.54
C LEU A 416 -4.90 10.70 -4.76
N TRP A 417 -5.16 9.50 -4.25
CA TRP A 417 -4.15 8.65 -3.62
C TRP A 417 -4.01 7.33 -4.38
N VAL A 418 -2.83 7.05 -4.91
CA VAL A 418 -2.51 5.78 -5.59
C VAL A 418 -1.32 5.12 -4.92
N LEU A 419 -1.52 3.87 -4.50
CA LEU A 419 -0.53 3.04 -3.85
C LEU A 419 0.11 2.08 -4.86
N ASN A 420 1.40 2.21 -5.11
CA ASN A 420 2.16 1.20 -5.82
C ASN A 420 2.34 -0.01 -4.91
N VAL A 421 1.70 -1.12 -5.27
CA VAL A 421 1.71 -2.36 -4.48
C VAL A 421 2.61 -3.43 -5.08
N GLY A 422 3.16 -3.19 -6.28
CA GLY A 422 3.86 -4.20 -7.05
C GLY A 422 2.89 -5.29 -7.50
N ASP A 423 2.67 -6.22 -6.58
CA ASP A 423 1.58 -7.19 -6.55
C ASP A 423 0.67 -6.93 -5.33
N ILE A 424 -0.51 -7.53 -5.28
CA ILE A 424 -1.39 -7.44 -4.09
C ILE A 424 -0.78 -8.21 -2.92
N LYS A 425 -0.18 -9.35 -3.21
CA LYS A 425 0.46 -10.22 -2.21
C LYS A 425 1.98 -10.02 -2.23
N PRO A 426 2.59 -9.92 -1.06
CA PRO A 426 2.09 -10.03 0.31
C PRO A 426 1.91 -8.66 1.01
N ALA A 427 1.23 -7.71 0.38
CA ALA A 427 1.09 -6.33 0.87
C ALA A 427 -0.27 -6.04 1.53
N GLU A 428 -1.01 -7.07 1.93
CA GLU A 428 -2.40 -7.00 2.35
C GLU A 428 -2.63 -5.96 3.45
N TYR A 429 -1.85 -5.96 4.52
CA TYR A 429 -2.04 -5.04 5.63
C TYR A 429 -1.73 -3.59 5.24
N GLN A 430 -0.66 -3.36 4.48
CA GLN A 430 -0.29 -2.02 4.04
C GLN A 430 -1.34 -1.44 3.08
N ILE A 431 -1.92 -2.26 2.20
CA ILE A 431 -3.00 -1.86 1.29
C ILE A 431 -4.23 -1.46 2.11
N GLU A 432 -4.64 -2.26 3.09
CA GLU A 432 -5.81 -1.94 3.93
C GLU A 432 -5.58 -0.66 4.73
N LEU A 433 -4.43 -0.50 5.37
CA LEU A 433 -4.10 0.71 6.11
C LEU A 433 -4.18 1.96 5.22
N PHE A 434 -3.61 1.91 4.02
CA PHE A 434 -3.66 3.03 3.09
C PHE A 434 -5.10 3.37 2.65
N MET A 435 -5.90 2.36 2.35
CA MET A 435 -7.30 2.56 1.95
C MET A 435 -8.17 3.04 3.09
N ASP A 436 -7.98 2.53 4.31
CA ASP A 436 -8.70 3.02 5.49
C ASP A 436 -8.33 4.46 5.82
N MET A 437 -7.05 4.87 5.67
CA MET A 437 -6.63 6.27 5.78
C MET A 437 -7.27 7.15 4.69
N ALA A 438 -7.29 6.70 3.45
CA ALA A 438 -7.91 7.43 2.35
C ALA A 438 -9.43 7.55 2.50
N TRP A 439 -10.06 6.56 3.14
CA TRP A 439 -11.49 6.58 3.43
C TRP A 439 -11.84 7.47 4.62
N ASP A 440 -11.21 7.25 5.77
CA ASP A 440 -11.45 8.03 6.99
C ASP A 440 -10.16 8.27 7.78
N ILE A 441 -9.41 9.27 7.36
CA ILE A 441 -8.15 9.67 7.98
C ILE A 441 -8.31 10.04 9.45
N HIS A 442 -9.45 10.63 9.82
CA HIS A 442 -9.69 11.10 11.18
C HIS A 442 -9.89 9.93 12.15
N SER A 443 -10.64 8.91 11.73
CA SER A 443 -10.82 7.69 12.54
C SER A 443 -9.51 6.92 12.71
N VAL A 444 -8.71 6.78 11.63
CA VAL A 444 -7.41 6.10 11.71
C VAL A 444 -6.44 6.86 12.61
N ARG A 445 -6.38 8.19 12.52
CA ARG A 445 -5.57 9.03 13.44
C ARG A 445 -6.00 8.90 14.88
N LYS A 446 -7.29 8.91 15.15
CA LYS A 446 -7.82 8.80 16.52
C LYS A 446 -7.44 7.48 17.18
N GLN A 447 -7.37 6.41 16.41
CA GLN A 447 -7.00 5.09 16.96
C GLN A 447 -5.48 4.87 17.01
N GLY A 448 -4.71 5.44 16.10
CA GLY A 448 -3.27 5.22 15.95
C GLY A 448 -2.91 3.91 15.24
N ILE A 449 -1.66 3.82 14.79
CA ILE A 449 -1.20 2.69 13.95
C ILE A 449 -1.15 1.37 14.72
N THR A 450 -0.72 1.38 15.98
CA THR A 450 -0.65 0.17 16.81
C THR A 450 -2.04 -0.45 16.99
N LYS A 451 -3.05 0.37 17.24
CA LYS A 451 -4.42 -0.11 17.44
C LYS A 451 -5.06 -0.54 16.12
N HIS A 452 -4.73 0.13 15.02
CA HIS A 452 -5.17 -0.30 13.69
C HIS A 452 -4.65 -1.69 13.36
N LEU A 453 -3.35 -1.94 13.51
CA LEU A 453 -2.76 -3.28 13.34
C LEU A 453 -3.39 -4.31 14.28
N SER A 454 -3.62 -3.93 15.54
CA SER A 454 -4.29 -4.82 16.51
C SER A 454 -5.70 -5.22 16.07
N HIS A 455 -6.49 -4.29 15.52
CA HIS A 455 -7.82 -4.57 15.00
C HIS A 455 -7.78 -5.49 13.79
N PHE A 456 -6.86 -5.25 12.86
CA PHE A 456 -6.62 -6.15 11.72
C PHE A 456 -6.35 -7.58 12.20
N LEU A 457 -5.37 -7.78 13.06
CA LEU A 457 -4.99 -9.10 13.56
C LEU A 457 -6.12 -9.78 14.35
N GLN A 458 -6.88 -9.02 15.16
CA GLN A 458 -8.02 -9.55 15.92
C GLN A 458 -9.20 -9.94 15.02
N ARG A 459 -9.45 -9.17 13.96
CA ARG A 459 -10.48 -9.51 12.99
C ARG A 459 -10.16 -10.81 12.27
N GLU A 460 -8.91 -10.99 11.84
CA GLU A 460 -8.51 -12.17 11.05
C GLU A 460 -8.31 -13.42 11.91
N PHE A 461 -7.79 -13.30 13.13
CA PHE A 461 -7.38 -14.46 13.94
C PHE A 461 -8.10 -14.57 15.29
N GLY A 462 -9.08 -13.71 15.54
CA GLY A 462 -9.80 -13.67 16.81
C GLY A 462 -9.06 -12.87 17.91
N ASN A 463 -9.83 -12.46 18.93
CA ASN A 463 -9.36 -11.48 19.92
C ASN A 463 -8.09 -11.93 20.68
N GLN A 464 -8.04 -13.20 21.13
CA GLN A 464 -6.91 -13.67 21.93
C GLN A 464 -5.64 -13.82 21.11
N LEU A 465 -5.71 -14.49 19.96
CA LEU A 465 -4.56 -14.73 19.11
C LEU A 465 -4.09 -13.43 18.46
N GLY A 466 -4.99 -12.58 17.98
CA GLY A 466 -4.65 -11.29 17.40
C GLY A 466 -3.88 -10.37 18.35
N LYS A 467 -4.27 -10.34 19.64
CA LYS A 467 -3.49 -9.61 20.67
C LYS A 467 -2.10 -10.17 20.89
N ARG A 468 -1.93 -11.50 20.80
CA ARG A 468 -0.61 -12.15 20.93
C ARG A 468 0.27 -11.89 19.71
N LEU A 469 -0.32 -11.79 18.51
CA LEU A 469 0.41 -11.52 17.27
C LEU A 469 0.89 -10.07 17.16
N LEU A 470 0.22 -9.11 17.78
CA LEU A 470 0.56 -7.70 17.69
C LEU A 470 2.03 -7.39 17.99
N PRO A 471 2.63 -7.79 19.13
CA PRO A 471 4.03 -7.52 19.41
C PRO A 471 4.98 -8.22 18.41
N LEU A 472 4.61 -9.37 17.86
CA LEU A 472 5.42 -10.08 16.87
C LEU A 472 5.46 -9.35 15.54
N MET A 473 4.31 -8.89 15.05
CA MET A 473 4.23 -8.11 13.81
C MET A 473 4.92 -6.74 13.97
N LYS A 474 4.78 -6.08 15.11
CA LYS A 474 5.51 -4.84 15.40
C LYS A 474 7.01 -5.05 15.35
N GLU A 475 7.53 -6.09 16.00
CA GLU A 475 8.95 -6.41 15.98
C GLU A 475 9.45 -6.78 14.58
N HIS A 476 8.65 -7.53 13.80
CA HIS A 476 8.95 -7.81 12.39
C HIS A 476 9.12 -6.53 11.58
N TYR A 477 8.16 -5.61 11.65
CA TYR A 477 8.25 -4.33 10.94
C TYR A 477 9.39 -3.44 11.46
N ARG A 478 9.68 -3.46 12.76
CA ARG A 478 10.81 -2.72 13.35
C ARG A 478 12.16 -3.23 12.82
N LEU A 479 12.37 -4.56 12.82
CA LEU A 479 13.59 -5.17 12.29
C LEU A 479 13.75 -4.92 10.78
N ALA A 480 12.65 -4.99 10.02
CA ALA A 480 12.64 -4.67 8.60
C ALA A 480 12.86 -3.17 8.33
N TYR A 481 12.39 -2.27 9.19
CA TYR A 481 12.67 -0.84 9.11
C TYR A 481 14.14 -0.52 9.32
N ILE A 482 14.80 -1.16 10.30
CA ILE A 482 16.25 -1.02 10.50
C ILE A 482 17.01 -1.46 9.23
N ARG A 483 16.68 -2.61 8.69
CA ARG A 483 17.21 -3.11 7.41
C ARG A 483 16.29 -4.15 6.82
N LYS A 484 15.75 -3.87 5.62
CA LYS A 484 14.90 -4.84 4.91
C LYS A 484 15.68 -6.10 4.56
N PRO A 485 15.05 -7.28 4.58
CA PRO A 485 15.69 -8.53 4.12
C PRO A 485 16.25 -8.38 2.69
N GLU A 486 15.53 -7.71 1.82
CA GLU A 486 15.94 -7.46 0.44
C GLU A 486 17.14 -6.50 0.31
N PHE A 487 17.46 -5.75 1.37
CA PHE A 487 18.60 -4.82 1.41
C PHE A 487 19.87 -5.42 2.03
N MET A 488 19.83 -6.71 2.38
CA MET A 488 20.97 -7.38 3.01
C MET A 488 22.10 -7.71 2.03
N GLY A 489 21.85 -7.65 0.73
CA GLY A 489 22.85 -7.90 -0.32
C GLY A 489 23.52 -6.63 -0.82
N ASN A 490 24.19 -6.75 -1.98
CA ASN A 490 24.79 -5.67 -2.71
C ASN A 490 23.72 -4.75 -3.32
N THR A 491 24.09 -3.53 -3.69
CA THR A 491 23.23 -2.66 -4.50
C THR A 491 23.15 -3.15 -5.95
N ARG A 492 22.12 -2.72 -6.68
CA ARG A 492 21.98 -3.00 -8.12
C ARG A 492 23.16 -2.43 -8.94
N GLU A 493 23.73 -1.32 -8.52
CA GLU A 493 24.94 -0.74 -9.13
C GLU A 493 26.17 -1.63 -8.90
N GLU A 494 26.35 -2.11 -7.68
CA GLU A 494 27.45 -3.02 -7.34
C GLU A 494 27.35 -4.33 -8.11
N GLU A 495 26.15 -4.91 -8.20
CA GLU A 495 25.87 -6.14 -8.96
C GLU A 495 26.14 -5.97 -10.46
N TYR A 496 25.83 -4.80 -11.04
CA TYR A 496 26.03 -4.53 -12.45
C TYR A 496 27.51 -4.43 -12.83
N HIS A 497 28.35 -3.96 -11.92
CA HIS A 497 29.77 -3.70 -12.16
C HIS A 497 30.71 -4.79 -11.65
N THR A 498 30.19 -5.90 -11.10
CA THR A 498 31.01 -6.99 -10.57
C THR A 498 30.69 -8.33 -11.26
N ASN A 499 31.75 -9.11 -11.54
CA ASN A 499 31.59 -10.49 -11.98
C ASN A 499 31.27 -11.44 -10.82
N ASP A 500 31.43 -10.99 -9.59
CA ASP A 500 31.27 -11.76 -8.36
C ASP A 500 30.07 -11.28 -7.52
N TYR A 501 28.92 -11.02 -8.17
CA TYR A 501 27.73 -10.48 -7.52
C TYR A 501 27.14 -11.38 -6.40
N ARG A 502 27.50 -12.66 -6.37
CA ARG A 502 27.09 -13.58 -5.28
C ARG A 502 27.97 -13.44 -4.05
N ILE A 503 29.08 -12.72 -4.14
CA ILE A 503 29.89 -12.36 -2.99
C ILE A 503 29.26 -11.13 -2.37
N ILE A 504 28.46 -11.36 -1.34
CA ILE A 504 27.71 -10.33 -0.69
C ILE A 504 28.63 -9.48 0.18
N LYS A 505 28.53 -8.15 0.04
CA LYS A 505 29.20 -7.20 0.87
C LYS A 505 28.77 -7.37 2.33
N ASP A 506 29.73 -7.38 3.24
CA ASP A 506 29.45 -7.47 4.66
C ASP A 506 28.60 -6.30 5.14
N MET A 507 27.62 -6.58 5.97
CA MET A 507 26.92 -5.54 6.71
C MET A 507 27.90 -4.83 7.63
N PRO A 508 27.77 -3.50 7.81
CA PRO A 508 28.66 -2.71 8.68
C PRO A 508 28.33 -2.94 10.16
N TRP A 509 28.21 -4.21 10.55
CA TRP A 509 27.79 -4.65 11.88
C TRP A 509 28.84 -5.49 12.58
N SER A 510 29.00 -5.27 13.89
CA SER A 510 29.83 -6.11 14.73
C SER A 510 29.23 -7.50 14.89
N GLU A 511 30.06 -8.48 15.22
CA GLU A 511 29.60 -9.85 15.53
C GLU A 511 28.49 -9.85 16.58
N LYS A 512 28.64 -9.10 17.66
CA LYS A 512 27.63 -8.98 18.72
C LYS A 512 26.30 -8.43 18.21
N TYR A 513 26.30 -7.43 17.33
CA TYR A 513 25.07 -6.90 16.74
C TYR A 513 24.41 -7.94 15.81
N ILE A 514 25.22 -8.66 15.02
CA ILE A 514 24.74 -9.75 14.17
C ILE A 514 24.06 -10.83 15.04
N ASP A 515 24.70 -11.27 16.10
CA ASP A 515 24.14 -12.30 17.01
C ASP A 515 22.86 -11.82 17.69
N THR A 516 22.79 -10.55 18.10
CA THR A 516 21.59 -9.96 18.67
C THR A 516 20.43 -9.97 17.67
N ARG A 517 20.70 -9.62 16.41
CA ARG A 517 19.68 -9.60 15.34
C ARG A 517 19.23 -11.02 14.98
N LEU A 518 20.14 -11.97 14.87
CA LEU A 518 19.81 -13.38 14.64
C LEU A 518 18.95 -13.95 15.77
N ALA A 519 19.29 -13.63 17.03
CA ALA A 519 18.51 -14.07 18.20
C ALA A 519 17.09 -13.43 18.21
N ALA A 520 16.95 -12.18 17.80
CA ALA A 520 15.64 -11.53 17.68
C ALA A 520 14.75 -12.24 16.64
N TYR A 521 15.28 -12.55 15.46
CA TYR A 521 14.53 -13.30 14.44
C TYR A 521 14.23 -14.74 14.88
N GLN A 522 15.15 -15.43 15.53
CA GLN A 522 14.88 -16.77 16.06
C GLN A 522 13.71 -16.77 17.06
N LYS A 523 13.69 -15.79 17.97
CA LYS A 523 12.57 -15.62 18.91
C LYS A 523 11.24 -15.39 18.20
N LEU A 524 11.24 -14.60 17.13
CA LEU A 524 10.04 -14.35 16.34
C LEU A 524 9.53 -15.65 15.68
N GLU A 525 10.42 -16.45 15.09
CA GLU A 525 10.05 -17.72 14.46
C GLU A 525 9.44 -18.69 15.47
N ASP A 526 10.07 -18.85 16.65
CA ASP A 526 9.59 -19.74 17.72
C ASP A 526 8.18 -19.32 18.20
N GLU A 527 7.95 -18.03 18.38
CA GLU A 527 6.65 -17.50 18.81
C GLU A 527 5.56 -17.62 17.72
N VAL A 528 5.92 -17.37 16.46
CA VAL A 528 4.99 -17.53 15.32
C VAL A 528 4.59 -18.99 15.15
N GLU A 529 5.52 -19.93 15.31
CA GLU A 529 5.22 -21.37 15.29
C GLU A 529 4.32 -21.78 16.47
N THR A 530 4.61 -21.27 17.65
CA THR A 530 3.78 -21.49 18.84
C THR A 530 2.35 -20.92 18.65
N CYS A 531 2.20 -19.80 17.96
CA CYS A 531 0.91 -19.23 17.62
C CYS A 531 0.19 -20.06 16.56
N PHE A 532 0.88 -20.57 15.55
CA PHE A 532 0.30 -21.38 14.48
C PHE A 532 -0.45 -22.61 15.03
N ASN A 533 0.11 -23.28 16.04
CA ASN A 533 -0.52 -24.41 16.71
C ASN A 533 -1.87 -24.10 17.39
N LYS A 534 -2.24 -22.81 17.49
CA LYS A 534 -3.51 -22.35 18.06
C LYS A 534 -4.51 -21.85 17.00
N VAL A 535 -4.09 -21.84 15.74
CA VAL A 535 -4.91 -21.39 14.61
C VAL A 535 -5.90 -22.51 14.26
N ILE A 536 -7.16 -22.15 14.15
CA ILE A 536 -8.18 -23.08 13.67
C ILE A 536 -7.91 -23.48 12.21
N PRO A 537 -8.27 -24.71 11.79
CA PRO A 537 -7.95 -25.22 10.46
C PRO A 537 -8.38 -24.26 9.33
N GLU A 538 -9.56 -23.67 9.44
CA GLU A 538 -10.13 -22.74 8.44
C GLU A 538 -9.34 -21.44 8.26
N ARG A 539 -8.39 -21.16 9.16
CA ARG A 539 -7.56 -19.95 9.15
C ARG A 539 -6.06 -20.22 8.95
N GLN A 540 -5.66 -21.48 8.79
CA GLN A 540 -4.25 -21.84 8.67
C GLN A 540 -3.59 -21.27 7.42
N ASP A 541 -4.27 -21.32 6.25
CA ASP A 541 -3.78 -20.71 5.02
C ASP A 541 -3.65 -19.18 5.17
N ALA A 542 -4.65 -18.53 5.75
CA ALA A 542 -4.60 -17.09 6.03
C ALA A 542 -3.45 -16.73 6.98
N TYR A 543 -3.28 -17.48 8.06
CA TYR A 543 -2.19 -17.25 9.02
C TYR A 543 -0.82 -17.42 8.37
N PHE A 544 -0.68 -18.45 7.55
CA PHE A 544 0.58 -18.68 6.83
C PHE A 544 0.92 -17.51 5.93
N GLN A 545 -0.05 -17.05 5.12
CA GLN A 545 0.15 -15.96 4.16
C GLN A 545 0.38 -14.60 4.82
N LEU A 546 -0.42 -14.27 5.84
CA LEU A 546 -0.42 -12.94 6.45
C LEU A 546 0.62 -12.76 7.57
N VAL A 547 1.06 -13.85 8.21
CA VAL A 547 1.93 -13.79 9.39
C VAL A 547 3.18 -14.65 9.23
N LYS A 548 2.98 -15.96 9.02
CA LYS A 548 4.08 -16.93 9.14
C LYS A 548 5.10 -16.77 8.01
N TYR A 549 4.66 -16.77 6.78
CA TYR A 549 5.56 -16.68 5.61
C TYR A 549 6.38 -15.38 5.59
N PRO A 550 5.78 -14.17 5.65
CA PRO A 550 6.56 -12.95 5.59
C PRO A 550 7.57 -12.85 6.74
N LEU A 551 7.23 -13.33 7.92
CA LEU A 551 8.10 -13.26 9.08
C LEU A 551 9.22 -14.31 9.03
N GLN A 552 8.89 -15.58 8.75
CA GLN A 552 9.90 -16.66 8.67
C GLN A 552 10.81 -16.46 7.45
N ALA A 553 10.30 -16.11 6.28
CA ALA A 553 11.16 -15.85 5.13
C ALA A 553 12.08 -14.64 5.34
N SER A 554 11.63 -13.61 6.09
CA SER A 554 12.50 -12.50 6.52
C SER A 554 13.60 -12.98 7.48
N ALA A 555 13.28 -13.85 8.42
CA ALA A 555 14.23 -14.44 9.36
C ALA A 555 15.28 -15.28 8.62
N GLU A 556 14.83 -16.17 7.74
CA GLU A 556 15.73 -17.04 6.96
C GLU A 556 16.59 -16.22 5.98
N MET A 557 16.08 -15.14 5.41
CA MET A 557 16.91 -14.24 4.59
C MET A 557 18.00 -13.55 5.41
N ASN A 558 17.70 -13.10 6.63
CA ASN A 558 18.72 -12.58 7.55
C ASN A 558 19.72 -13.66 7.95
N LYS A 559 19.28 -14.88 8.28
CA LYS A 559 20.16 -16.02 8.58
C LYS A 559 21.08 -16.34 7.39
N LYS A 560 20.54 -16.41 6.16
CA LYS A 560 21.33 -16.66 4.96
C LYS A 560 22.52 -15.71 4.84
N ILE A 561 22.26 -14.41 4.95
CA ILE A 561 23.28 -13.39 4.75
C ILE A 561 24.23 -13.27 5.95
N LEU A 562 23.69 -13.25 7.18
CA LEU A 562 24.49 -13.01 8.38
C LEU A 562 25.34 -14.24 8.78
N TYR A 563 24.84 -15.45 8.58
CA TYR A 563 25.68 -16.65 8.73
C TYR A 563 26.75 -16.74 7.65
N ALA A 564 26.46 -16.32 6.41
CA ALA A 564 27.48 -16.21 5.38
C ALA A 564 28.56 -15.19 5.75
N GLN A 565 28.19 -14.01 6.28
CA GLN A 565 29.14 -13.04 6.79
C GLN A 565 30.02 -13.61 7.91
N LYS A 566 29.44 -14.27 8.90
CA LYS A 566 30.19 -14.94 9.96
C LYS A 566 31.11 -16.04 9.42
N ALA A 567 30.64 -16.85 8.46
CA ALA A 567 31.42 -17.89 7.83
C ALA A 567 32.60 -17.36 7.03
N ARG A 568 32.44 -16.25 6.32
CA ARG A 568 33.54 -15.55 5.61
C ARG A 568 34.69 -15.18 6.51
N HIS A 569 34.39 -14.85 7.77
CA HIS A 569 35.39 -14.51 8.80
C HIS A 569 35.81 -15.70 9.68
N GLY A 570 35.41 -16.92 9.33
CA GLY A 570 35.75 -18.14 10.08
C GLY A 570 35.07 -18.30 11.45
N LEU A 571 33.97 -17.56 11.67
CA LEU A 571 33.23 -17.55 12.94
C LEU A 571 32.03 -18.51 12.93
N GLU A 572 31.64 -19.05 11.78
CA GLU A 572 30.51 -19.94 11.63
C GLU A 572 30.68 -20.87 10.41
N SER A 573 29.82 -21.90 10.30
CA SER A 573 29.78 -22.81 9.16
C SER A 573 28.92 -22.23 8.03
N TRP A 574 29.38 -22.37 6.80
CA TRP A 574 28.60 -22.05 5.59
C TRP A 574 27.28 -22.80 5.49
N SER A 575 27.25 -24.04 6.05
CA SER A 575 26.05 -24.87 6.02
C SER A 575 24.81 -24.21 6.65
N LYS A 576 24.98 -23.26 7.58
CA LYS A 576 23.84 -22.50 8.14
C LYS A 576 23.25 -21.50 7.16
N SER A 577 24.08 -20.88 6.35
CA SER A 577 23.62 -20.00 5.26
C SER A 577 22.88 -20.80 4.18
N ASP A 578 23.44 -21.95 3.78
CA ASP A 578 22.82 -22.83 2.78
C ASP A 578 21.48 -23.37 3.28
N ALA A 579 21.40 -23.83 4.53
CA ALA A 579 20.15 -24.31 5.13
C ALA A 579 19.06 -23.23 5.19
N ALA A 580 19.44 -21.99 5.45
CA ALA A 580 18.49 -20.87 5.42
C ALA A 580 17.94 -20.63 4.03
N PHE A 581 18.77 -20.72 2.98
CA PHE A 581 18.30 -20.63 1.60
C PHE A 581 17.30 -21.75 1.23
N ASP A 582 17.60 -23.00 1.63
CA ASP A 582 16.70 -24.15 1.42
C ASP A 582 15.39 -24.00 2.18
N SER A 583 15.43 -23.38 3.38
CA SER A 583 14.24 -23.06 4.16
C SER A 583 13.32 -22.06 3.44
N ILE A 584 13.87 -21.01 2.83
CA ILE A 584 13.10 -20.05 2.02
C ILE A 584 12.39 -20.77 0.86
N ALA A 585 13.10 -21.64 0.14
CA ALA A 585 12.53 -22.42 -0.96
C ALA A 585 11.38 -23.32 -0.47
N SER A 586 11.54 -23.95 0.70
CA SER A 586 10.53 -24.82 1.29
C SER A 586 9.29 -24.05 1.74
N LEU A 587 9.45 -22.88 2.39
CA LEU A 587 8.36 -21.99 2.78
C LEU A 587 7.59 -21.49 1.55
N THR A 588 8.30 -21.11 0.48
CA THR A 588 7.68 -20.66 -0.78
C THR A 588 6.89 -21.78 -1.45
N ARG A 589 7.36 -23.02 -1.38
CA ARG A 589 6.60 -24.17 -1.88
C ARG A 589 5.29 -24.36 -1.12
N ILE A 590 5.33 -24.24 0.22
CA ILE A 590 4.11 -24.31 1.05
C ILE A 590 3.13 -23.17 0.68
N TYR A 591 3.64 -21.97 0.48
CA TYR A 591 2.81 -20.82 0.06
C TYR A 591 2.02 -21.13 -1.22
N ASN A 592 2.70 -21.65 -2.23
CA ASN A 592 2.11 -21.94 -3.54
C ASN A 592 1.15 -23.14 -3.55
N ILE A 593 1.35 -24.11 -2.67
CA ILE A 593 0.49 -25.31 -2.58
C ILE A 593 -0.68 -25.10 -1.62
N GLY A 594 -0.48 -24.34 -0.54
CA GLY A 594 -1.41 -24.18 0.57
C GLY A 594 -1.41 -25.38 1.52
N PHE A 595 -1.85 -25.20 2.77
CA PHE A 595 -1.96 -26.27 3.76
C PHE A 595 -3.02 -27.31 3.40
N HIS A 596 -4.06 -26.89 2.69
CA HIS A 596 -5.13 -27.76 2.22
C HIS A 596 -4.89 -28.32 0.80
N ASN A 597 -3.67 -28.18 0.26
CA ASN A 597 -3.27 -28.66 -1.06
C ASN A 597 -4.19 -28.22 -2.21
N ASN A 598 -4.81 -27.04 -2.07
CA ASN A 598 -5.70 -26.49 -3.07
C ASN A 598 -4.97 -25.83 -4.25
N SER A 599 -3.67 -25.55 -4.04
CA SER A 599 -2.77 -24.90 -5.02
C SER A 599 -3.32 -23.59 -5.59
N LYS A 600 -4.23 -22.92 -4.90
CA LYS A 600 -4.88 -21.67 -5.37
C LYS A 600 -3.85 -20.62 -5.77
N TRP A 601 -2.75 -20.54 -5.05
CA TRP A 601 -1.69 -19.54 -5.24
C TRP A 601 -0.48 -20.08 -6.00
N HIS A 602 -0.63 -21.18 -6.73
CA HIS A 602 0.47 -21.74 -7.50
C HIS A 602 1.06 -20.72 -8.48
N ARG A 603 2.36 -20.46 -8.38
CA ARG A 603 3.13 -19.42 -9.10
C ARG A 603 2.90 -17.97 -8.63
N MET A 604 2.20 -17.73 -7.54
CA MET A 604 2.06 -16.41 -6.97
C MET A 604 3.33 -15.96 -6.23
N MET A 605 4.05 -16.89 -5.60
CA MET A 605 5.24 -16.59 -4.83
C MET A 605 6.47 -17.28 -5.41
N ASP A 606 7.58 -16.55 -5.46
CA ASP A 606 8.89 -17.06 -5.86
C ASP A 606 9.88 -16.86 -4.70
N PHE A 607 10.80 -17.81 -4.50
CA PHE A 607 11.88 -17.69 -3.51
C PHE A 607 13.11 -16.97 -4.08
N GLN A 608 13.13 -16.73 -5.37
CA GLN A 608 14.15 -15.98 -6.10
C GLN A 608 13.49 -14.96 -7.06
N PRO A 609 12.71 -14.00 -6.53
CA PRO A 609 12.01 -13.03 -7.39
C PRO A 609 12.95 -12.39 -8.41
N ARG A 610 12.56 -12.44 -9.67
CA ARG A 610 13.30 -11.89 -10.82
C ARG A 610 14.77 -12.35 -10.91
N ARG A 611 15.17 -13.40 -10.20
CA ARG A 611 16.54 -13.91 -10.16
C ARG A 611 17.56 -12.83 -9.74
N LEU A 612 17.17 -11.94 -8.84
CA LEU A 612 18.10 -10.95 -8.32
C LEU A 612 19.19 -11.61 -7.47
N PRO A 613 20.43 -11.13 -7.55
CA PRO A 613 21.56 -11.72 -6.83
C PRO A 613 21.35 -11.86 -5.33
N VAL A 614 20.68 -10.92 -4.69
CA VAL A 614 20.37 -10.98 -3.25
C VAL A 614 19.53 -12.19 -2.87
N PHE A 615 18.76 -12.75 -3.80
CA PHE A 615 17.93 -13.95 -3.57
C PHE A 615 18.63 -15.26 -3.97
N GLU A 616 19.79 -15.20 -4.63
CA GLU A 616 20.59 -16.37 -4.98
C GLU A 616 21.34 -16.94 -3.75
N PRO A 617 21.83 -18.19 -3.82
CA PRO A 617 22.77 -18.71 -2.82
C PRO A 617 24.02 -17.82 -2.72
N VAL A 618 24.61 -17.72 -1.53
CA VAL A 618 25.85 -16.97 -1.31
C VAL A 618 27.08 -17.83 -1.68
N ASP A 619 28.01 -17.29 -2.44
CA ASP A 619 29.27 -17.98 -2.76
C ASP A 619 30.16 -18.09 -1.50
N HIS A 620 30.74 -19.28 -1.29
CA HIS A 620 31.59 -19.60 -0.14
C HIS A 620 33.00 -19.02 -0.31
N LYS A 621 33.13 -17.72 -0.15
CA LYS A 621 34.42 -17.02 -0.29
C LYS A 621 34.84 -16.35 1.02
N ALA A 622 36.01 -16.71 1.54
CA ALA A 622 36.55 -16.12 2.76
C ALA A 622 36.82 -14.61 2.59
N ALA A 623 36.65 -13.86 3.66
CA ALA A 623 37.00 -12.46 3.72
C ALA A 623 38.50 -12.29 3.92
N THR A 624 39.05 -11.19 3.40
CA THR A 624 40.46 -10.81 3.56
C THR A 624 40.68 -9.83 4.71
N SER A 625 39.61 -9.18 5.16
CA SER A 625 39.61 -8.23 6.29
C SER A 625 38.89 -8.78 7.51
N PRO A 626 39.24 -8.37 8.73
CA PRO A 626 38.54 -8.80 9.94
C PRO A 626 37.11 -8.19 9.97
N ILE A 627 36.22 -8.87 10.69
CA ILE A 627 34.88 -8.34 10.98
C ILE A 627 34.95 -7.02 11.75
N ILE A 628 34.02 -6.12 11.51
CA ILE A 628 33.97 -4.81 12.15
C ILE A 628 33.80 -4.97 13.67
N LYS A 629 34.60 -4.23 14.45
CA LYS A 629 34.48 -4.19 15.90
C LYS A 629 33.31 -3.32 16.34
N GLU A 630 32.71 -3.68 17.47
CA GLU A 630 31.65 -2.90 18.09
C GLU A 630 32.13 -1.49 18.44
N ARG A 631 31.35 -0.45 18.03
CA ARG A 631 31.55 0.91 18.52
C ARG A 631 31.03 1.00 19.96
N LYS A 632 31.82 1.63 20.82
CA LYS A 632 31.39 1.92 22.19
C LYS A 632 30.84 3.32 22.23
N TYR A 633 29.57 3.44 22.61
CA TYR A 633 28.94 4.73 22.89
C TYR A 633 29.03 5.04 24.39
N ILE A 634 29.35 6.28 24.72
CA ILE A 634 29.35 6.79 26.09
C ILE A 634 27.90 6.96 26.55
N ALA A 635 27.05 7.46 25.66
CA ALA A 635 25.62 7.62 25.88
C ALA A 635 24.86 7.44 24.57
N LYS A 636 23.60 7.01 24.63
CA LYS A 636 22.72 6.83 23.49
C LYS A 636 21.28 7.18 23.89
N TRP A 637 20.60 7.95 23.07
CA TRP A 637 19.20 8.32 23.26
C TRP A 637 18.41 8.05 21.97
N ASN A 638 17.13 7.74 22.12
CA ASN A 638 16.18 7.82 21.03
C ASN A 638 15.56 9.22 20.99
N GLY A 639 14.92 9.58 19.90
CA GLY A 639 14.27 10.90 19.77
C GLY A 639 13.37 11.27 20.96
N ALA A 640 12.50 10.36 21.37
CA ALA A 640 11.55 10.58 22.46
C ALA A 640 12.16 10.51 23.87
N ASP A 641 13.45 10.18 24.01
CA ASP A 641 14.15 10.17 25.29
C ASP A 641 14.68 11.58 25.68
N CYS A 642 14.29 12.64 24.91
CA CYS A 642 14.65 14.02 25.21
C CYS A 642 14.09 14.49 26.57
N THR A 643 14.86 15.32 27.28
CA THR A 643 14.48 15.83 28.60
C THR A 643 13.36 16.85 28.48
N ASN A 644 13.41 17.71 27.47
CA ASN A 644 12.37 18.67 27.12
C ASN A 644 12.53 19.16 25.69
N GLY A 645 11.54 19.88 25.19
CA GLY A 645 11.54 20.50 23.86
C GLY A 645 10.19 20.44 23.15
N ASP A 646 10.16 21.01 21.96
CA ASP A 646 8.98 21.02 21.09
C ASP A 646 9.10 19.90 20.05
N TYR A 647 8.32 18.85 20.20
CA TYR A 647 8.31 17.72 19.28
C TYR A 647 6.96 17.01 19.26
N SER A 648 6.76 16.18 18.24
CA SER A 648 5.65 15.22 18.17
C SER A 648 6.20 13.81 18.03
N PRO A 649 5.75 12.82 18.83
CA PRO A 649 6.16 11.44 18.68
C PRO A 649 5.63 10.85 17.37
N CYS A 650 6.44 10.00 16.73
CA CYS A 650 6.08 9.23 15.55
C CYS A 650 5.81 7.78 15.99
N GLU A 651 4.54 7.44 16.23
CA GLU A 651 4.13 6.13 16.75
C GLU A 651 4.66 4.97 15.87
N GLY A 652 5.38 4.05 16.48
CA GLY A 652 5.90 2.85 15.82
C GLY A 652 7.08 3.07 14.88
N LEU A 653 7.60 4.30 14.75
CA LEU A 653 8.70 4.64 13.86
C LEU A 653 10.03 4.79 14.62
N GLY A 654 11.13 4.47 13.94
CA GLY A 654 12.48 4.51 14.49
C GLY A 654 13.00 3.16 14.96
N TYR A 655 14.28 3.09 15.31
CA TYR A 655 14.97 1.83 15.66
C TYR A 655 14.40 1.16 16.92
N GLU A 656 13.87 1.95 17.85
CA GLU A 656 13.19 1.48 19.07
C GLU A 656 11.75 2.00 19.16
N GLU A 657 11.14 2.33 18.00
CA GLU A 657 9.80 2.91 17.91
C GLU A 657 9.63 4.25 18.65
N LYS A 658 10.72 5.01 18.81
CA LYS A 658 10.79 6.25 19.55
C LYS A 658 11.26 7.45 18.70
N ALA A 659 11.01 7.44 17.40
CA ALA A 659 11.29 8.59 16.55
C ALA A 659 10.38 9.77 16.90
N ILE A 660 10.87 10.99 16.66
CA ILE A 660 10.12 12.24 16.84
C ILE A 660 10.23 13.12 15.62
N THR A 661 9.22 13.95 15.40
CA THR A 661 9.29 15.09 14.48
C THR A 661 9.53 16.37 15.25
N ILE A 662 10.55 17.12 14.89
CA ILE A 662 10.86 18.44 15.46
C ILE A 662 10.39 19.49 14.46
N PRO A 663 9.46 20.40 14.82
CA PRO A 663 8.99 21.45 13.93
C PRO A 663 10.12 22.44 13.58
N LYS A 664 9.96 23.14 12.45
CA LYS A 664 10.90 24.17 12.00
C LYS A 664 11.16 25.21 13.09
N ASN A 665 12.43 25.56 13.32
CA ASN A 665 12.88 26.51 14.33
C ASN A 665 12.53 26.10 15.79
N LYS A 666 12.31 24.82 16.03
CA LYS A 666 12.13 24.26 17.38
C LYS A 666 13.33 23.38 17.73
N SER A 667 13.46 23.06 19.01
CA SER A 667 14.57 22.26 19.54
C SER A 667 14.11 21.24 20.56
N VAL A 668 14.93 20.22 20.75
CA VAL A 668 14.82 19.22 21.82
C VAL A 668 16.14 19.15 22.58
N ASN A 669 16.08 18.86 23.86
CA ASN A 669 17.25 18.79 24.72
C ASN A 669 17.41 17.39 25.30
N TYR A 670 18.65 16.93 25.36
CA TYR A 670 19.04 15.68 26.01
C TYR A 670 20.01 16.01 27.15
N THR A 671 19.87 15.36 28.28
CA THR A 671 20.74 15.54 29.44
C THR A 671 21.51 14.25 29.68
N PHE A 672 22.79 14.35 29.96
CA PHE A 672 23.65 13.23 30.29
C PHE A 672 24.68 13.61 31.35
N ASP A 673 25.25 12.59 32.01
CA ASP A 673 26.26 12.81 33.03
C ASP A 673 27.55 13.37 32.41
N ALA A 674 28.24 14.21 33.19
CA ALA A 674 29.49 14.81 32.74
C ALA A 674 30.51 13.74 32.38
N ILE A 675 31.13 13.95 31.21
CA ILE A 675 32.13 13.03 30.65
C ILE A 675 33.50 13.66 30.83
N ASN A 676 34.42 12.90 31.45
CA ASN A 676 35.80 13.34 31.61
C ASN A 676 36.61 12.95 30.36
N THR A 677 36.50 13.77 29.31
CA THR A 677 37.23 13.61 28.06
C THR A 677 37.45 14.97 27.39
N ASP A 678 38.55 15.09 26.64
CA ASP A 678 38.89 16.34 25.94
C ASP A 678 38.04 16.55 24.66
N SER A 679 37.42 15.51 24.13
CA SER A 679 36.57 15.59 22.94
C SER A 679 35.54 14.44 22.88
N VAL A 680 34.41 14.71 22.25
CA VAL A 680 33.36 13.72 21.97
C VAL A 680 32.92 13.80 20.50
N GLU A 681 32.59 12.68 19.91
CA GLU A 681 31.90 12.60 18.62
C GLU A 681 30.40 12.44 18.90
N ILE A 682 29.58 13.29 18.26
CA ILE A 682 28.11 13.22 18.35
C ILE A 682 27.58 12.71 17.03
N GLU A 683 26.86 11.60 17.07
CA GLU A 683 26.15 11.04 15.93
C GLU A 683 24.65 11.32 16.07
N VAL A 684 24.02 11.91 15.04
CA VAL A 684 22.57 12.14 14.99
C VAL A 684 21.97 11.39 13.81
N HIS A 685 21.07 10.46 14.08
CA HIS A 685 20.36 9.70 13.06
C HIS A 685 19.08 10.42 12.66
N LEU A 686 18.98 10.77 11.40
CA LEU A 686 17.91 11.60 10.84
C LEU A 686 17.14 10.87 9.74
N LEU A 687 15.84 11.12 9.71
CA LEU A 687 14.90 10.73 8.65
C LEU A 687 13.90 11.87 8.43
N PRO A 688 13.47 12.18 7.23
CA PRO A 688 13.97 11.72 5.94
C PRO A 688 15.36 12.28 5.60
N CYS A 689 15.92 11.76 4.54
CA CYS A 689 17.24 12.10 4.03
C CYS A 689 17.20 12.98 2.78
N HIS A 690 16.10 13.63 2.46
CA HIS A 690 15.98 14.44 1.25
C HIS A 690 15.89 15.92 1.54
N PRO A 691 16.31 16.78 0.58
CA PRO A 691 15.92 18.17 0.61
C PRO A 691 14.38 18.25 0.52
N ILE A 692 13.80 19.05 1.39
CA ILE A 692 12.40 19.44 1.28
C ILE A 692 12.37 20.74 0.49
N GLU A 693 11.57 20.81 -0.57
CA GLU A 693 11.50 21.97 -1.48
C GLU A 693 12.88 22.37 -2.04
N GLY A 694 13.73 21.41 -2.39
CA GLY A 694 15.08 21.64 -2.89
C GLY A 694 16.06 22.25 -1.88
N LYS A 695 15.67 22.37 -0.59
CA LYS A 695 16.52 22.96 0.45
C LYS A 695 17.05 21.88 1.39
N SER A 696 18.36 21.91 1.65
CA SER A 696 19.00 21.01 2.61
C SER A 696 18.42 21.20 4.00
N ILE A 697 18.18 20.09 4.72
CA ILE A 697 17.83 20.14 6.13
C ILE A 697 19.02 20.64 6.92
N ARG A 698 18.82 21.68 7.70
CA ARG A 698 19.85 22.26 8.58
C ARG A 698 19.53 21.94 10.02
N ILE A 699 20.51 21.37 10.71
CA ILE A 699 20.43 21.09 12.13
C ILE A 699 21.54 21.84 12.83
N ALA A 700 21.20 22.62 13.87
CA ALA A 700 22.14 23.25 14.76
C ALA A 700 22.23 22.44 16.05
N LEU A 701 23.42 22.11 16.46
CA LEU A 701 23.73 21.44 17.73
C LEU A 701 24.35 22.42 18.70
N SER A 702 24.04 22.31 19.98
CA SER A 702 24.74 23.01 21.05
C SER A 702 25.01 22.06 22.21
N LEU A 703 26.18 22.22 22.85
CA LEU A 703 26.58 21.47 24.03
C LEU A 703 26.88 22.49 25.15
N ASP A 704 26.18 22.34 26.29
CA ASP A 704 26.30 23.26 27.44
C ASP A 704 26.17 24.73 27.07
N GLY A 705 25.24 25.04 26.15
CA GLY A 705 24.99 26.40 25.66
C GLY A 705 26.00 26.90 24.59
N GLN A 706 27.02 26.14 24.29
CA GLN A 706 27.97 26.47 23.20
C GLN A 706 27.50 25.82 21.89
N GLN A 707 27.34 26.65 20.86
CA GLN A 707 26.92 26.18 19.56
C GLN A 707 28.08 25.45 18.87
N ILE A 708 27.82 24.20 18.45
CA ILE A 708 28.69 23.44 17.59
C ILE A 708 28.47 23.94 16.15
N PRO A 709 29.53 24.13 15.33
CA PRO A 709 29.35 24.56 13.95
C PRO A 709 28.33 23.68 13.24
N ALA A 710 27.24 24.28 12.72
CA ALA A 710 26.23 23.58 11.98
C ALA A 710 26.83 23.00 10.69
N SER A 711 26.77 21.72 10.51
CA SER A 711 26.95 21.12 9.20
C SER A 711 25.61 21.16 8.46
N ASN A 712 25.64 21.57 7.19
CA ASN A 712 24.48 21.31 6.34
C ASN A 712 24.35 19.81 6.24
N TYR A 713 23.17 19.29 6.56
CA TYR A 713 22.84 17.94 6.22
C TYR A 713 22.68 17.87 4.70
N GLU A 714 23.67 17.30 4.03
CA GLU A 714 23.54 17.04 2.60
C GLU A 714 22.58 15.87 2.41
N THR A 715 21.43 16.18 1.88
CA THR A 715 20.48 15.16 1.49
C THR A 715 20.98 14.51 0.23
N TYR A 716 21.30 13.26 0.37
CA TYR A 716 21.73 12.44 -0.74
C TYR A 716 20.58 12.20 -1.72
N GLY A 717 20.93 11.97 -2.98
CA GLY A 717 19.97 11.55 -3.99
C GLY A 717 19.32 10.21 -3.65
N ARG A 718 18.36 9.80 -4.46
CA ARG A 718 17.55 8.57 -4.28
C ARG A 718 18.35 7.31 -4.02
N SER A 719 19.58 7.21 -4.54
CA SER A 719 20.45 6.06 -4.41
C SER A 719 20.98 5.78 -3.00
N GLU A 720 20.80 6.70 -2.05
CA GLU A 720 21.44 6.61 -0.74
C GLU A 720 20.50 6.56 0.46
N ILE A 721 19.20 6.49 0.21
CA ILE A 721 18.17 6.49 1.26
C ILE A 721 18.27 5.32 2.26
N TRP A 722 18.86 4.24 1.85
CA TRP A 722 19.10 3.05 2.67
C TRP A 722 20.39 3.14 3.49
N LYS A 723 21.20 4.17 3.28
CA LYS A 723 22.34 4.48 4.15
C LYS A 723 21.83 5.18 5.40
N GLU A 724 22.41 4.85 6.53
CA GLU A 724 22.12 5.56 7.76
C GLU A 724 22.53 7.03 7.61
N ASN A 725 21.58 7.92 7.80
CA ASN A 725 21.86 9.35 7.78
C ASN A 725 22.37 9.78 9.14
N VAL A 726 23.68 9.82 9.27
CA VAL A 726 24.36 10.17 10.50
C VAL A 726 25.09 11.48 10.31
N LEU A 727 24.68 12.48 11.09
CA LEU A 727 25.42 13.72 11.26
C LEU A 727 26.49 13.49 12.33
N ARG A 728 27.76 13.77 11.98
CA ARG A 728 28.91 13.60 12.88
C ARG A 728 29.57 14.93 13.16
#